data_ed92e58ed4741bb96f6254658b8f0d7e
#
_entry.id   ed92e58ed4741bb96f6254658b8f0d7e
#
_cell.length_a   1.000
_cell.length_b   1.000
_cell.length_c   1.000
_cell.angle_alpha   90.00
_cell.angle_beta   90.00
_cell.angle_gamma   90.00
#
_symmetry.space_group_name_H-M   'P 1'
#
loop_
_entity.id
_entity.type
_entity.pdbx_description
1 polymer ?
#
loop_
_entity_poly.entity_id
_entity_poly.type
_entity_poly.pdbx_seq_one_letter_code
_entity_poly.pdbx_strand_id
1 'polypeptide(L)'
;MNRIVFALIVLALASLPVLAQSTATLRGTVTLGDTDKPVHNVLITVLQLKRTVDTDDNGKYEFTALPPGKYDVLAHLDRVPDVVQSIQLTAGADATLDFQIYLSNLNEQVTVTATGSEQSISSSIQSVDVLGSVELAKKSPVSLGEALDGELGVAKRSFGPGTARPVIRGFDGDRVLVLQDGNRIGGLGFESGDHAEPIDVLTVEKVEIVKGPATLLYGSNAIGGVVNTVSGHDSPHPGINGYFTGLGSTNSNQAGGSAGLEYGANRWLVWGNVGGQRSGDYDTPIGKIPNSFSREASAAAGAGYYLDKGFFSFNYNFNKRRYGIPFDQNEEDPEIVELNPRRHSVEIRGGFRENPSFFQAGTFSVQYNNYTHAEIESLTGELGTQFKNNSVVYQGLFDQRKIGKLSGRFGFWGMHRDFSAIGEEALAPPTKQNAFAVFALQNVDFEKVALQFGARVEHNGYKPEATESRGVLPDRNFTGLSAAAGIRVNTWRDGALVANYTHSYRAPSLEELYNLGPHPGNLAFEIGNPNLVRERSDGLDFGMRHSSKRLRFEANGFYYHIKDFVFLAPTGDVEDGLIVADYEQGTTRYTGAEAQFSAALHRLVWLNLGLDYVNAKLTETDTPLPRIPPLRGRAGIEFRYKNLLLNPEIVMANHQDRLFPTETPTAGYAVANLSGSYLIAENHRAHIIAFNFFNMGDTLYRNHLSFIKEFAPEMGRGFRLTYTLRFF
;
A
#
# COMPACT_ATOMS: atom_id res chain seq x y z
N MET A 1 23.92 -15.64 -59.92
CA MET A 1 22.47 -15.91 -59.98
C MET A 1 21.76 -15.91 -58.64
N ASN A 2 22.36 -16.45 -57.57
CA ASN A 2 21.72 -16.55 -56.26
C ASN A 2 21.52 -15.23 -55.46
N ARG A 3 22.34 -14.20 -55.70
CA ARG A 3 22.18 -12.89 -55.00
C ARG A 3 21.09 -12.01 -55.58
N ILE A 4 20.78 -12.14 -56.87
CA ILE A 4 19.72 -11.36 -57.53
C ILE A 4 18.35 -11.96 -57.22
N VAL A 5 18.22 -13.29 -57.09
CA VAL A 5 16.98 -13.98 -56.69
C VAL A 5 16.65 -13.67 -55.24
N PHE A 6 17.63 -13.57 -54.34
CA PHE A 6 17.43 -13.21 -52.94
C PHE A 6 16.99 -11.73 -52.80
N ALA A 7 17.56 -10.82 -53.58
CA ALA A 7 17.17 -9.43 -53.61
C ALA A 7 15.75 -9.22 -54.18
N LEU A 8 15.35 -10.00 -55.16
CA LEU A 8 13.97 -9.98 -55.73
C LEU A 8 12.94 -10.58 -54.77
N ILE A 9 13.31 -11.59 -53.98
CA ILE A 9 12.40 -12.14 -52.94
C ILE A 9 12.24 -11.13 -51.79
N VAL A 10 13.29 -10.42 -51.37
CA VAL A 10 13.23 -9.38 -50.36
C VAL A 10 12.40 -8.17 -50.85
N LEU A 11 12.54 -7.79 -52.13
CA LEU A 11 11.71 -6.73 -52.71
C LEU A 11 10.24 -7.14 -52.89
N ALA A 12 9.96 -8.39 -53.22
CA ALA A 12 8.59 -8.93 -53.32
C ALA A 12 7.91 -9.07 -51.97
N LEU A 13 8.67 -9.33 -50.89
CA LEU A 13 8.16 -9.32 -49.50
C LEU A 13 7.93 -7.89 -48.95
N ALA A 14 8.62 -6.89 -49.50
CA ALA A 14 8.44 -5.48 -49.13
C ALA A 14 7.23 -4.81 -49.83
N SER A 15 6.62 -5.46 -50.80
CA SER A 15 5.48 -4.94 -51.58
C SER A 15 4.12 -5.57 -51.21
N LEU A 16 4.01 -6.20 -50.05
CA LEU A 16 2.70 -6.57 -49.54
C LEU A 16 1.91 -5.28 -49.27
N PRO A 17 0.73 -5.08 -49.87
CA PRO A 17 -0.10 -3.93 -49.56
C PRO A 17 -0.38 -3.97 -48.06
N VAL A 18 0.04 -2.96 -47.33
CA VAL A 18 -0.50 -2.68 -45.99
C VAL A 18 -1.99 -2.41 -46.20
N LEU A 19 -2.81 -3.46 -46.08
CA LEU A 19 -4.25 -3.30 -45.99
C LEU A 19 -4.47 -2.37 -44.81
N ALA A 20 -4.87 -1.13 -45.08
CA ALA A 20 -5.29 -0.19 -44.07
C ALA A 20 -6.41 -0.86 -43.28
N GLN A 21 -6.09 -1.39 -42.11
CA GLN A 21 -7.12 -1.95 -41.24
C GLN A 21 -8.08 -0.81 -40.93
N SER A 22 -9.35 -0.97 -41.27
CA SER A 22 -10.38 0.00 -40.91
C SER A 22 -10.39 0.12 -39.39
N THR A 23 -10.15 1.34 -38.93
CA THR A 23 -10.10 1.66 -37.49
C THR A 23 -11.51 1.85 -36.94
N ALA A 24 -11.68 1.64 -35.65
CA ALA A 24 -12.92 1.89 -34.91
C ALA A 24 -12.90 3.23 -34.19
N THR A 25 -14.09 3.76 -33.91
CA THR A 25 -14.30 4.92 -33.04
C THR A 25 -14.95 4.42 -31.73
N LEU A 26 -14.47 4.90 -30.59
CA LEU A 26 -15.07 4.65 -29.28
C LEU A 26 -15.48 5.99 -28.67
N ARG A 27 -16.74 6.11 -28.31
CA ARG A 27 -17.27 7.32 -27.63
C ARG A 27 -18.13 6.94 -26.44
N GLY A 28 -18.42 7.88 -25.56
CA GLY A 28 -19.29 7.64 -24.40
C GLY A 28 -19.46 8.88 -23.54
N THR A 29 -20.21 8.71 -22.47
CA THR A 29 -20.50 9.75 -21.48
C THR A 29 -20.16 9.25 -20.09
N VAL A 30 -19.65 10.13 -19.24
CA VAL A 30 -19.36 9.85 -17.81
C VAL A 30 -20.35 10.61 -16.94
N THR A 31 -20.99 9.90 -16.02
CA THR A 31 -21.95 10.47 -15.04
C THR A 31 -21.58 10.11 -13.61
N LEU A 32 -22.01 10.94 -12.64
CA LEU A 32 -21.75 10.74 -11.22
C LEU A 32 -22.85 9.93 -10.55
N GLY A 33 -22.53 8.73 -10.08
CA GLY A 33 -23.45 7.83 -9.36
C GLY A 33 -24.67 7.46 -10.19
N ASP A 34 -25.80 7.25 -9.51
CA ASP A 34 -27.12 7.04 -10.12
C ASP A 34 -27.77 8.37 -10.57
N THR A 35 -26.99 9.43 -10.66
CA THR A 35 -27.45 10.74 -11.12
C THR A 35 -27.14 10.89 -12.61
N ASP A 36 -27.94 11.71 -13.31
CA ASP A 36 -27.64 12.08 -14.72
C ASP A 36 -26.66 13.26 -14.81
N LYS A 37 -25.92 13.54 -13.73
CA LYS A 37 -24.98 14.65 -13.69
C LYS A 37 -23.68 14.30 -14.44
N PRO A 38 -23.34 15.01 -15.51
CA PRO A 38 -22.11 14.76 -16.25
C PRO A 38 -20.88 15.13 -15.41
N VAL A 39 -19.79 14.42 -15.64
CA VAL A 39 -18.49 14.70 -14.99
C VAL A 39 -17.47 15.01 -16.07
N HIS A 40 -16.92 16.25 -16.04
CA HIS A 40 -15.80 16.63 -16.90
C HIS A 40 -14.44 16.32 -16.26
N ASN A 41 -13.38 16.48 -17.04
CA ASN A 41 -11.99 16.20 -16.63
C ASN A 41 -11.78 14.76 -16.10
N VAL A 42 -12.64 13.81 -16.50
CA VAL A 42 -12.39 12.39 -16.26
C VAL A 42 -11.41 11.89 -17.30
N LEU A 43 -10.27 11.39 -16.86
CA LEU A 43 -9.30 10.79 -17.75
C LEU A 43 -9.76 9.40 -18.19
N ILE A 44 -10.05 9.26 -19.47
CA ILE A 44 -10.38 7.97 -20.06
C ILE A 44 -9.14 7.38 -20.71
N THR A 45 -8.78 6.16 -20.33
CA THR A 45 -7.57 5.49 -20.82
C THR A 45 -7.89 4.14 -21.43
N VAL A 46 -7.46 3.91 -22.66
CA VAL A 46 -7.43 2.56 -23.26
C VAL A 46 -6.14 1.89 -22.80
N LEU A 47 -6.23 1.00 -21.81
CA LEU A 47 -5.08 0.48 -21.05
C LEU A 47 -4.02 -0.22 -21.91
N GLN A 48 -4.44 -1.03 -22.89
CA GLN A 48 -3.54 -1.77 -23.77
C GLN A 48 -2.78 -0.88 -24.77
N LEU A 49 -3.33 0.28 -25.07
CA LEU A 49 -2.75 1.24 -26.05
C LEU A 49 -2.06 2.40 -25.36
N LYS A 50 -2.29 2.61 -24.06
CA LYS A 50 -1.84 3.77 -23.28
C LYS A 50 -2.29 5.11 -23.91
N ARG A 51 -3.46 5.09 -24.58
CA ARG A 51 -4.07 6.28 -25.15
C ARG A 51 -5.08 6.86 -24.19
N THR A 52 -5.06 8.18 -24.03
CA THR A 52 -5.89 8.92 -23.08
C THR A 52 -6.67 10.03 -23.76
N VAL A 53 -7.83 10.38 -23.19
CA VAL A 53 -8.65 11.55 -23.53
C VAL A 53 -9.41 11.99 -22.28
N ASP A 54 -9.61 13.29 -22.11
CA ASP A 54 -10.43 13.82 -21.02
C ASP A 54 -11.89 14.00 -21.47
N THR A 55 -12.83 13.91 -20.52
CA THR A 55 -14.23 14.27 -20.81
C THR A 55 -14.43 15.77 -20.86
N ASP A 56 -15.33 16.21 -21.77
CA ASP A 56 -15.75 17.61 -21.89
C ASP A 56 -16.74 18.02 -20.76
N ASP A 57 -17.20 19.29 -20.78
CA ASP A 57 -18.16 19.83 -19.80
C ASP A 57 -19.51 19.09 -19.76
N ASN A 58 -19.83 18.30 -20.77
CA ASN A 58 -21.01 17.45 -20.84
C ASN A 58 -20.69 15.99 -20.47
N GLY A 59 -19.49 15.72 -19.96
CA GLY A 59 -19.01 14.38 -19.60
C GLY A 59 -18.73 13.49 -20.82
N LYS A 60 -18.63 14.01 -22.04
CA LYS A 60 -18.43 13.23 -23.27
C LYS A 60 -16.96 13.05 -23.61
N TYR A 61 -16.64 11.89 -24.16
CA TYR A 61 -15.31 11.57 -24.65
C TYR A 61 -15.37 10.83 -26.00
N GLU A 62 -14.27 10.91 -26.78
CA GLU A 62 -14.16 10.21 -28.06
C GLU A 62 -12.71 9.82 -28.36
N PHE A 63 -12.52 8.53 -28.72
CA PHE A 63 -11.30 8.02 -29.33
C PHE A 63 -11.56 7.72 -30.81
N THR A 64 -10.78 8.30 -31.69
CA THR A 64 -10.78 7.97 -33.11
C THR A 64 -9.60 7.06 -33.45
N ALA A 65 -9.71 6.32 -34.55
CA ALA A 65 -8.63 5.51 -35.12
C ALA A 65 -8.07 4.44 -34.15
N LEU A 66 -8.93 3.77 -33.39
CA LEU A 66 -8.53 2.61 -32.59
C LEU A 66 -8.42 1.35 -33.47
N PRO A 67 -7.35 0.55 -33.35
CA PRO A 67 -7.28 -0.75 -33.99
C PRO A 67 -8.42 -1.68 -33.50
N PRO A 68 -8.91 -2.61 -34.32
CA PRO A 68 -9.84 -3.65 -33.83
C PRO A 68 -9.18 -4.50 -32.77
N GLY A 69 -9.93 -4.85 -31.68
CA GLY A 69 -9.39 -5.63 -30.57
C GLY A 69 -10.28 -5.61 -29.36
N LYS A 70 -9.91 -6.38 -28.33
CA LYS A 70 -10.50 -6.31 -27.00
C LYS A 70 -9.67 -5.35 -26.15
N TYR A 71 -10.35 -4.39 -25.53
CA TYR A 71 -9.73 -3.38 -24.70
C TYR A 71 -10.39 -3.26 -23.34
N ASP A 72 -9.58 -2.97 -22.33
CA ASP A 72 -10.04 -2.50 -21.04
C ASP A 72 -9.88 -0.97 -21.03
N VAL A 73 -10.98 -0.28 -20.77
CA VAL A 73 -11.07 1.16 -20.76
C VAL A 73 -11.27 1.62 -19.33
N LEU A 74 -10.36 2.44 -18.85
CA LEU A 74 -10.35 3.04 -17.52
C LEU A 74 -10.96 4.43 -17.57
N ALA A 75 -11.86 4.73 -16.63
CA ALA A 75 -12.28 6.09 -16.29
C ALA A 75 -11.68 6.43 -14.93
N HIS A 76 -10.80 7.41 -14.90
CA HIS A 76 -10.10 7.89 -13.71
C HIS A 76 -10.48 9.34 -13.41
N LEU A 77 -10.83 9.60 -12.17
CA LEU A 77 -11.00 10.96 -11.63
C LEU A 77 -10.33 10.99 -10.26
N ASP A 78 -9.45 11.95 -10.03
CA ASP A 78 -8.68 12.06 -8.80
C ASP A 78 -9.54 11.88 -7.54
N ARG A 79 -9.05 11.07 -6.60
CA ARG A 79 -9.70 10.75 -5.32
C ARG A 79 -11.07 10.11 -5.43
N VAL A 80 -11.40 9.56 -6.59
CA VAL A 80 -12.60 8.77 -6.85
C VAL A 80 -12.18 7.37 -7.26
N PRO A 81 -12.87 6.30 -6.83
CA PRO A 81 -12.54 4.96 -7.30
C PRO A 81 -12.58 4.86 -8.81
N ASP A 82 -11.53 4.30 -9.38
CA ASP A 82 -11.42 4.04 -10.80
C ASP A 82 -12.52 3.08 -11.29
N VAL A 83 -12.99 3.30 -12.53
CA VAL A 83 -13.92 2.39 -13.20
C VAL A 83 -13.28 1.80 -14.43
N VAL A 84 -13.20 0.48 -14.50
CA VAL A 84 -12.72 -0.22 -15.70
C VAL A 84 -13.84 -1.02 -16.33
N GLN A 85 -14.02 -0.85 -17.64
CA GLN A 85 -14.94 -1.68 -18.44
C GLN A 85 -14.23 -2.26 -19.65
N SER A 86 -14.56 -3.52 -20.01
CA SER A 86 -14.01 -4.16 -21.20
C SER A 86 -14.94 -3.98 -22.38
N ILE A 87 -14.36 -3.70 -23.57
CA ILE A 87 -15.08 -3.58 -24.82
C ILE A 87 -14.37 -4.33 -25.95
N GLN A 88 -15.15 -4.95 -26.84
CA GLN A 88 -14.66 -5.54 -28.08
C GLN A 88 -14.95 -4.60 -29.26
N LEU A 89 -13.89 -4.07 -29.89
CA LEU A 89 -14.01 -3.22 -31.07
C LEU A 89 -13.79 -4.05 -32.34
N THR A 90 -14.70 -3.93 -33.28
CA THR A 90 -14.58 -4.50 -34.64
C THR A 90 -14.16 -3.43 -35.64
N ALA A 91 -13.59 -3.85 -36.77
CA ALA A 91 -13.11 -2.94 -37.82
C ALA A 91 -14.25 -2.06 -38.36
N GLY A 92 -14.06 -0.75 -38.40
CA GLY A 92 -15.03 0.24 -38.86
C GLY A 92 -16.22 0.48 -37.94
N ALA A 93 -16.20 -0.06 -36.70
CA ALA A 93 -17.30 0.12 -35.76
C ALA A 93 -17.28 1.52 -35.11
N ASP A 94 -18.49 2.06 -34.93
CA ASP A 94 -18.79 3.12 -33.97
C ASP A 94 -19.33 2.47 -32.67
N ALA A 95 -18.54 2.46 -31.61
CA ALA A 95 -18.90 1.83 -30.36
C ALA A 95 -19.17 2.88 -29.27
N THR A 96 -20.12 2.60 -28.38
CA THR A 96 -20.43 3.47 -27.23
C THR A 96 -20.13 2.71 -25.94
N LEU A 97 -19.46 3.37 -25.00
CA LEU A 97 -19.18 2.85 -23.67
C LEU A 97 -19.36 3.98 -22.64
N ASP A 98 -20.45 3.92 -21.88
CA ASP A 98 -20.76 4.92 -20.86
C ASP A 98 -20.23 4.48 -19.51
N PHE A 99 -19.77 5.43 -18.70
CA PHE A 99 -19.28 5.21 -17.36
C PHE A 99 -20.17 5.89 -16.33
N GLN A 100 -20.37 5.21 -15.21
CA GLN A 100 -20.92 5.78 -13.99
C GLN A 100 -19.85 5.74 -12.92
N ILE A 101 -19.41 6.89 -12.43
CA ILE A 101 -18.42 7.01 -11.37
C ILE A 101 -19.14 7.07 -10.03
N TYR A 102 -18.80 6.14 -9.13
CA TYR A 102 -19.34 6.10 -7.78
C TYR A 102 -18.27 6.53 -6.78
N LEU A 103 -18.66 7.26 -5.76
CA LEU A 103 -17.75 7.72 -4.70
C LEU A 103 -17.50 6.65 -3.60
N SER A 104 -17.97 5.42 -3.80
CA SER A 104 -17.74 4.29 -2.89
C SER A 104 -17.22 3.07 -3.65
N ASN A 105 -16.29 2.33 -3.06
CA ASN A 105 -15.59 1.19 -3.69
C ASN A 105 -16.46 -0.04 -4.05
N LEU A 106 -17.77 0.01 -3.83
CA LEU A 106 -18.59 -1.20 -3.78
C LEU A 106 -19.10 -1.70 -5.13
N ASN A 107 -18.87 -1.01 -6.23
CA ASN A 107 -19.40 -1.43 -7.53
C ASN A 107 -18.36 -1.74 -8.61
N GLU A 108 -17.02 -1.69 -8.36
CA GLU A 108 -16.14 -1.46 -9.47
C GLU A 108 -14.84 -2.24 -9.51
N GLN A 109 -14.37 -2.41 -10.72
CA GLN A 109 -13.05 -2.94 -11.04
C GLN A 109 -12.04 -1.81 -10.83
N VAL A 110 -11.53 -1.68 -9.62
CA VAL A 110 -10.51 -0.69 -9.26
C VAL A 110 -9.19 -1.02 -9.97
N THR A 111 -8.50 0.00 -10.44
CA THR A 111 -7.17 -0.13 -11.04
C THR A 111 -6.10 -0.16 -9.98
N VAL A 112 -5.11 -1.01 -10.16
CA VAL A 112 -3.97 -1.15 -9.27
C VAL A 112 -2.68 -0.89 -10.04
N THR A 113 -1.84 -0.03 -9.51
CA THR A 113 -0.50 0.25 -10.02
C THR A 113 0.58 -0.56 -9.32
N ALA A 114 0.34 -0.95 -8.07
CA ALA A 114 1.28 -1.71 -7.24
C ALA A 114 1.60 -3.13 -7.75
N THR A 115 0.91 -3.63 -8.77
CA THR A 115 1.25 -4.90 -9.45
C THR A 115 2.21 -4.70 -10.64
N GLY A 116 2.71 -3.49 -10.82
CA GLY A 116 3.66 -3.14 -11.86
C GLY A 116 3.06 -2.63 -13.16
N SER A 117 1.75 -2.65 -13.31
CA SER A 117 1.03 -2.04 -14.42
C SER A 117 -0.39 -1.71 -13.98
N GLU A 118 -0.96 -0.63 -14.52
CA GLU A 118 -2.37 -0.36 -14.33
C GLU A 118 -3.19 -1.53 -14.87
N GLN A 119 -3.90 -2.19 -13.99
CA GLN A 119 -4.78 -3.31 -14.33
C GLN A 119 -5.92 -3.41 -13.33
N SER A 120 -7.04 -3.98 -13.77
CA SER A 120 -8.15 -4.30 -12.88
C SER A 120 -7.74 -5.31 -11.81
N ILE A 121 -8.21 -5.14 -10.57
CA ILE A 121 -8.02 -6.12 -9.48
C ILE A 121 -8.41 -7.53 -9.93
N SER A 122 -9.52 -7.67 -10.67
CA SER A 122 -9.98 -8.97 -11.17
C SER A 122 -9.03 -9.61 -12.17
N SER A 123 -8.17 -8.85 -12.83
CA SER A 123 -7.16 -9.35 -13.78
C SER A 123 -5.80 -9.62 -13.14
N SER A 124 -5.55 -9.15 -11.92
CA SER A 124 -4.30 -9.39 -11.20
C SER A 124 -4.12 -10.87 -10.85
N ILE A 125 -2.90 -11.38 -10.92
CA ILE A 125 -2.52 -12.70 -10.39
C ILE A 125 -2.34 -12.63 -8.87
N GLN A 126 -1.83 -11.53 -8.36
CA GLN A 126 -1.66 -11.30 -6.92
C GLN A 126 -2.98 -10.89 -6.26
N SER A 127 -3.13 -11.18 -4.96
CA SER A 127 -4.22 -10.64 -4.15
C SER A 127 -3.93 -9.17 -3.83
N VAL A 128 -4.87 -8.30 -4.16
CA VAL A 128 -4.71 -6.85 -4.00
C VAL A 128 -5.99 -6.24 -3.46
N ASP A 129 -5.86 -5.37 -2.46
CA ASP A 129 -6.94 -4.51 -1.96
C ASP A 129 -6.61 -3.04 -2.23
N VAL A 130 -7.65 -2.23 -2.37
CA VAL A 130 -7.53 -0.78 -2.55
C VAL A 130 -8.53 -0.06 -1.66
N LEU A 131 -8.03 0.88 -0.86
CA LEU A 131 -8.84 1.81 -0.09
C LEU A 131 -8.78 3.19 -0.74
N GLY A 132 -9.89 3.67 -1.24
CA GLY A 132 -10.00 5.02 -1.76
C GLY A 132 -10.16 6.08 -0.66
N SER A 133 -10.02 7.34 -1.03
CA SER A 133 -10.06 8.48 -0.10
C SER A 133 -11.37 8.59 0.71
N VAL A 134 -12.50 8.14 0.18
CA VAL A 134 -13.79 8.13 0.92
C VAL A 134 -13.76 7.09 2.05
N GLU A 135 -13.21 5.91 1.81
CA GLU A 135 -13.07 4.88 2.84
C GLU A 135 -12.06 5.31 3.91
N LEU A 136 -10.94 5.91 3.50
CA LEU A 136 -9.97 6.49 4.43
C LEU A 136 -10.60 7.60 5.27
N ALA A 137 -11.39 8.48 4.66
CA ALA A 137 -12.11 9.54 5.36
C ALA A 137 -13.12 9.01 6.38
N LYS A 138 -13.88 7.94 6.08
CA LYS A 138 -14.79 7.29 7.04
C LYS A 138 -14.07 6.75 8.28
N LYS A 139 -12.88 6.17 8.09
CA LYS A 139 -12.04 5.66 9.19
C LYS A 139 -11.39 6.78 10.00
N SER A 140 -11.15 7.95 9.38
CA SER A 140 -10.45 9.11 9.99
C SER A 140 -9.22 8.70 10.81
N PRO A 141 -8.29 7.94 10.22
CA PRO A 141 -7.21 7.32 10.97
C PRO A 141 -6.14 8.32 11.37
N VAL A 142 -5.46 8.07 12.49
CA VAL A 142 -4.29 8.85 12.93
C VAL A 142 -2.97 8.28 12.42
N SER A 143 -2.98 7.07 11.85
CA SER A 143 -1.80 6.42 11.28
C SER A 143 -2.18 5.48 10.13
N LEU A 144 -1.17 5.04 9.37
CA LEU A 144 -1.38 4.10 8.26
C LEU A 144 -1.89 2.73 8.74
N GLY A 145 -1.39 2.23 9.87
CA GLY A 145 -1.86 0.97 10.45
C GLY A 145 -3.33 1.04 10.87
N GLU A 146 -3.76 2.15 11.48
CA GLU A 146 -5.17 2.40 11.81
C GLU A 146 -6.06 2.44 10.55
N ALA A 147 -5.56 3.02 9.45
CA ALA A 147 -6.28 3.08 8.19
C ALA A 147 -6.58 1.70 7.62
N LEU A 148 -5.63 0.78 7.75
CA LEU A 148 -5.66 -0.52 7.11
C LEU A 148 -6.13 -1.65 8.02
N ASP A 149 -6.26 -1.39 9.33
CA ASP A 149 -6.76 -2.39 10.27
C ASP A 149 -8.17 -2.86 9.89
N GLY A 150 -8.36 -4.17 9.98
CA GLY A 150 -9.61 -4.82 9.60
C GLY A 150 -9.77 -5.08 8.10
N GLU A 151 -8.83 -4.66 7.24
CA GLU A 151 -8.80 -5.16 5.86
C GLU A 151 -8.39 -6.64 5.86
N LEU A 152 -8.88 -7.38 4.89
CA LEU A 152 -8.70 -8.83 4.85
C LEU A 152 -7.20 -9.20 4.78
N GLY A 153 -6.72 -10.04 5.72
CA GLY A 153 -5.32 -10.43 5.81
C GLY A 153 -4.38 -9.32 6.27
N VAL A 154 -4.91 -8.16 6.69
CA VAL A 154 -4.14 -7.04 7.23
C VAL A 154 -4.52 -6.79 8.68
N ALA A 155 -3.55 -6.85 9.56
CA ALA A 155 -3.65 -6.45 10.97
C ALA A 155 -2.78 -5.21 11.21
N LYS A 156 -2.81 -4.69 12.42
CA LYS A 156 -1.90 -3.62 12.86
C LYS A 156 -1.06 -4.07 14.04
N ARG A 157 0.23 -3.77 14.06
CA ARG A 157 1.00 -3.67 15.29
C ARG A 157 0.94 -2.24 15.80
N SER A 158 1.06 -2.02 17.10
CA SER A 158 1.02 -0.66 17.63
C SER A 158 1.68 -0.53 19.01
N PHE A 159 2.16 0.67 19.26
CA PHE A 159 2.41 1.27 20.57
C PHE A 159 1.40 2.40 20.82
N GLY A 160 0.11 2.13 20.54
CA GLY A 160 -0.96 3.12 20.52
C GLY A 160 -1.33 3.56 19.10
N PRO A 161 -2.42 4.35 18.94
CA PRO A 161 -2.97 4.70 17.62
C PRO A 161 -2.01 5.49 16.72
N GLY A 162 -1.14 6.33 17.33
CA GLY A 162 -0.21 7.20 16.61
C GLY A 162 0.90 6.45 15.87
N THR A 163 1.27 5.25 16.33
CA THR A 163 2.41 4.48 15.84
C THR A 163 2.00 3.25 15.01
N ALA A 164 0.68 3.01 14.87
CA ALA A 164 0.22 1.78 14.26
C ALA A 164 0.72 1.58 12.83
N ARG A 165 1.23 0.37 12.55
CA ARG A 165 1.80 -0.06 11.27
C ARG A 165 1.11 -1.33 10.75
N PRO A 166 0.92 -1.45 9.41
CA PRO A 166 0.28 -2.64 8.85
C PRO A 166 1.14 -3.88 8.97
N VAL A 167 0.49 -4.99 9.33
CA VAL A 167 1.00 -6.36 9.34
C VAL A 167 0.22 -7.15 8.29
N ILE A 168 0.89 -7.74 7.30
CA ILE A 168 0.25 -8.47 6.21
C ILE A 168 0.51 -9.96 6.38
N ARG A 169 -0.55 -10.78 6.53
CA ARG A 169 -0.45 -12.24 6.70
C ARG A 169 0.50 -12.67 7.82
N GLY A 170 0.60 -11.86 8.88
CA GLY A 170 1.51 -12.06 9.99
C GLY A 170 2.96 -11.63 9.76
N PHE A 171 3.28 -11.10 8.59
CA PHE A 171 4.58 -10.46 8.34
C PHE A 171 4.57 -9.02 8.81
N ASP A 172 5.63 -8.64 9.50
CA ASP A 172 5.84 -7.33 10.12
C ASP A 172 7.24 -6.79 9.83
N GLY A 173 7.53 -5.57 10.32
CA GLY A 173 8.83 -4.92 10.23
C GLY A 173 9.27 -4.71 8.79
N ASP A 174 10.52 -4.97 8.53
CA ASP A 174 11.14 -4.81 7.20
C ASP A 174 10.65 -5.81 6.12
N ARG A 175 9.71 -6.73 6.48
CA ARG A 175 9.09 -7.66 5.53
C ARG A 175 7.81 -7.14 4.89
N VAL A 176 7.29 -6.01 5.38
CA VAL A 176 6.16 -5.27 4.76
C VAL A 176 6.65 -3.92 4.32
N LEU A 177 6.73 -3.73 3.02
CA LEU A 177 7.28 -2.52 2.43
C LEU A 177 6.21 -1.44 2.30
N VAL A 178 6.48 -0.26 2.88
CA VAL A 178 5.61 0.92 2.75
C VAL A 178 6.20 1.88 1.72
N LEU A 179 5.38 2.26 0.74
CA LEU A 179 5.75 3.11 -0.39
C LEU A 179 4.84 4.33 -0.49
N GLN A 180 5.35 5.37 -1.14
CA GLN A 180 4.57 6.49 -1.64
C GLN A 180 4.87 6.65 -3.14
N ASP A 181 3.83 6.58 -3.98
CA ASP A 181 3.93 6.66 -5.44
C ASP A 181 4.96 5.67 -6.04
N GLY A 182 5.04 4.46 -5.43
CA GLY A 182 5.96 3.40 -5.83
C GLY A 182 7.41 3.55 -5.34
N ASN A 183 7.73 4.62 -4.60
CA ASN A 183 9.06 4.87 -4.03
C ASN A 183 9.11 4.61 -2.52
N ARG A 184 10.26 4.18 -2.00
CA ARG A 184 10.49 4.03 -0.56
C ARG A 184 10.47 5.39 0.12
N ILE A 185 9.78 5.50 1.26
CA ILE A 185 9.56 6.78 1.94
C ILE A 185 10.74 7.24 2.82
N GLY A 186 11.70 6.37 3.09
CA GLY A 186 12.86 6.69 3.93
C GLY A 186 12.54 6.89 5.41
N GLY A 187 11.35 6.48 5.89
CA GLY A 187 11.01 6.46 7.33
C GLY A 187 11.67 5.29 8.06
N LEU A 188 11.58 5.29 9.38
CA LEU A 188 12.11 4.26 10.29
C LEU A 188 11.02 3.45 10.99
N GLY A 189 9.76 3.53 10.56
CA GLY A 189 8.64 2.83 11.16
C GLY A 189 8.75 1.30 11.15
N PHE A 190 9.64 0.74 10.34
CA PHE A 190 9.88 -0.71 10.32
C PHE A 190 10.86 -1.17 11.42
N GLU A 191 11.67 -0.28 11.97
CA GLU A 191 12.73 -0.60 12.93
C GLU A 191 12.18 -0.92 14.32
N SER A 192 11.20 -0.13 14.78
CA SER A 192 10.65 -0.23 16.13
C SER A 192 9.11 -0.22 16.15
N GLY A 193 8.53 -0.74 17.24
CA GLY A 193 7.08 -0.75 17.48
C GLY A 193 6.50 0.65 17.71
N ASP A 194 7.27 1.56 18.25
CA ASP A 194 6.91 2.94 18.61
C ASP A 194 7.21 3.97 17.50
N HIS A 195 7.91 3.59 16.43
CA HIS A 195 8.18 4.47 15.30
C HIS A 195 7.01 4.52 14.31
N ALA A 196 6.46 5.71 14.07
CA ALA A 196 5.39 5.93 13.11
C ALA A 196 5.89 6.07 11.67
N GLU A 197 5.07 5.63 10.70
CA GLU A 197 5.32 5.93 9.29
C GLU A 197 5.00 7.40 8.99
N PRO A 198 5.91 8.16 8.34
CA PRO A 198 5.72 9.59 8.06
C PRO A 198 4.83 9.82 6.81
N ILE A 199 3.58 9.37 6.88
CA ILE A 199 2.56 9.49 5.83
C ILE A 199 1.29 10.06 6.44
N ASP A 200 0.77 11.15 5.86
CA ASP A 200 -0.55 11.68 6.18
C ASP A 200 -1.60 11.04 5.26
N VAL A 201 -2.38 10.13 5.81
CA VAL A 201 -3.43 9.41 5.08
C VAL A 201 -4.60 10.29 4.62
N LEU A 202 -4.74 11.52 5.12
CA LEU A 202 -5.78 12.46 4.70
C LEU A 202 -5.46 13.15 3.37
N THR A 203 -4.19 13.14 2.95
CA THR A 203 -3.74 13.79 1.72
C THR A 203 -3.55 12.83 0.55
N VAL A 204 -3.57 11.50 0.78
CA VAL A 204 -3.44 10.50 -0.29
C VAL A 204 -4.78 10.27 -1.01
N GLU A 205 -4.70 9.88 -2.26
CA GLU A 205 -5.87 9.53 -3.08
C GLU A 205 -6.39 8.13 -2.73
N LYS A 206 -5.49 7.16 -2.69
CA LYS A 206 -5.79 5.77 -2.37
C LYS A 206 -4.60 5.07 -1.73
N VAL A 207 -4.87 3.96 -1.05
CA VAL A 207 -3.87 3.03 -0.55
C VAL A 207 -4.08 1.69 -1.23
N GLU A 208 -3.04 1.17 -1.88
CA GLU A 208 -3.02 -0.14 -2.52
C GLU A 208 -2.25 -1.12 -1.63
N ILE A 209 -2.80 -2.31 -1.42
CA ILE A 209 -2.20 -3.37 -0.61
C ILE A 209 -1.98 -4.58 -1.48
N VAL A 210 -0.74 -4.94 -1.76
CA VAL A 210 -0.38 -6.19 -2.44
C VAL A 210 0.01 -7.21 -1.38
N LYS A 211 -0.71 -8.32 -1.31
CA LYS A 211 -0.49 -9.37 -0.32
C LYS A 211 0.37 -10.49 -0.87
N GLY A 212 1.25 -11.01 -0.02
CA GLY A 212 2.22 -12.01 -0.40
C GLY A 212 3.44 -11.43 -1.12
N PRO A 213 4.39 -12.27 -1.54
CA PRO A 213 5.67 -11.81 -2.05
C PRO A 213 5.55 -10.95 -3.32
N ALA A 214 5.90 -9.68 -3.20
CA ALA A 214 5.98 -8.70 -4.28
C ALA A 214 7.43 -8.31 -4.61
N THR A 215 8.37 -9.17 -4.27
CA THR A 215 9.82 -8.91 -4.32
C THR A 215 10.36 -8.65 -5.72
N LEU A 216 9.70 -9.14 -6.77
CA LEU A 216 10.13 -8.90 -8.15
C LEU A 216 10.16 -7.42 -8.50
N LEU A 217 9.12 -6.69 -8.13
CA LEU A 217 9.01 -5.27 -8.48
C LEU A 217 9.65 -4.36 -7.44
N TYR A 218 9.45 -4.66 -6.16
CA TYR A 218 9.71 -3.72 -5.07
C TYR A 218 10.95 -4.05 -4.23
N GLY A 219 11.54 -5.22 -4.43
CA GLY A 219 12.78 -5.61 -3.77
C GLY A 219 12.61 -6.62 -2.65
N SER A 220 13.75 -6.98 -2.07
CA SER A 220 13.90 -8.08 -1.12
C SER A 220 13.06 -7.93 0.14
N ASN A 221 12.75 -6.70 0.56
CA ASN A 221 11.94 -6.40 1.75
C ASN A 221 10.42 -6.62 1.57
N ALA A 222 9.95 -6.95 0.36
CA ALA A 222 8.53 -7.16 0.08
C ALA A 222 8.11 -8.64 0.15
N ILE A 223 8.67 -9.44 1.07
CA ILE A 223 8.33 -10.86 1.24
C ILE A 223 6.89 -11.01 1.74
N GLY A 224 6.46 -10.20 2.71
CA GLY A 224 5.12 -10.21 3.28
C GLY A 224 4.11 -9.49 2.39
N GLY A 225 4.55 -8.45 1.72
CA GLY A 225 3.70 -7.63 0.86
C GLY A 225 4.14 -6.18 0.76
N VAL A 226 3.30 -5.39 0.11
CA VAL A 226 3.54 -3.96 -0.14
C VAL A 226 2.29 -3.17 0.21
N VAL A 227 2.47 -2.04 0.86
CA VAL A 227 1.46 -0.98 1.02
C VAL A 227 1.94 0.24 0.25
N ASN A 228 1.23 0.61 -0.79
CA ASN A 228 1.58 1.77 -1.63
C ASN A 228 0.53 2.86 -1.47
N THR A 229 0.93 4.01 -0.96
CA THR A 229 0.08 5.20 -0.92
C THR A 229 0.24 5.96 -2.23
N VAL A 230 -0.87 6.30 -2.87
CA VAL A 230 -0.90 6.98 -4.17
C VAL A 230 -1.38 8.41 -3.95
N SER A 231 -0.62 9.37 -4.45
CA SER A 231 -0.92 10.81 -4.29
C SER A 231 -1.80 11.37 -5.43
N GLY A 232 -1.85 10.69 -6.58
CA GLY A 232 -2.44 11.23 -7.81
C GLY A 232 -1.46 12.12 -8.58
N HIS A 233 -1.97 12.95 -9.50
CA HIS A 233 -1.20 13.92 -10.30
C HIS A 233 -0.40 13.34 -11.48
N ASP A 234 -0.84 12.21 -12.01
CA ASP A 234 -0.13 11.52 -13.11
C ASP A 234 -0.50 12.02 -14.51
N SER A 235 -1.53 12.83 -14.63
CA SER A 235 -2.05 13.31 -15.94
C SER A 235 -2.52 14.76 -15.89
N PRO A 236 -2.22 15.56 -16.93
CA PRO A 236 -2.72 16.91 -17.03
C PRO A 236 -4.23 16.88 -17.35
N HIS A 237 -4.99 17.73 -16.73
CA HIS A 237 -6.37 18.04 -17.07
C HIS A 237 -6.50 19.56 -17.26
N PRO A 238 -7.41 20.07 -18.09
CA PRO A 238 -7.64 21.50 -18.20
C PRO A 238 -8.44 22.01 -16.98
N GLY A 239 -8.17 23.25 -16.54
CA GLY A 239 -8.95 23.90 -15.50
C GLY A 239 -8.47 23.65 -14.08
N ILE A 240 -9.37 23.80 -13.13
CA ILE A 240 -9.11 23.72 -11.68
C ILE A 240 -9.88 22.56 -11.11
N ASN A 241 -9.17 21.64 -10.44
CA ASN A 241 -9.72 20.60 -9.59
C ASN A 241 -9.28 20.82 -8.15
N GLY A 242 -10.07 20.35 -7.21
CA GLY A 242 -9.64 20.42 -5.81
C GLY A 242 -10.58 19.76 -4.82
N TYR A 243 -10.14 19.74 -3.60
CA TYR A 243 -10.91 19.17 -2.50
C TYR A 243 -10.63 19.89 -1.19
N PHE A 244 -11.59 19.78 -0.29
CA PHE A 244 -11.47 20.14 1.11
C PHE A 244 -12.09 19.03 1.96
N THR A 245 -11.40 18.57 3.00
CA THR A 245 -11.90 17.58 3.95
C THR A 245 -11.72 18.11 5.37
N GLY A 246 -12.76 18.08 6.18
CA GLY A 246 -12.73 18.36 7.60
C GLY A 246 -13.24 17.15 8.39
N LEU A 247 -12.62 16.82 9.51
CA LEU A 247 -12.99 15.68 10.36
C LEU A 247 -12.95 15.98 11.84
N GLY A 248 -13.72 15.21 12.61
CA GLY A 248 -13.69 15.20 14.06
C GLY A 248 -14.08 13.85 14.64
N SER A 249 -13.58 13.54 15.83
CA SER A 249 -13.92 12.32 16.58
C SER A 249 -14.05 12.62 18.07
N THR A 250 -14.99 11.93 18.72
CA THR A 250 -15.29 12.15 20.15
C THR A 250 -14.35 11.41 21.10
N ASN A 251 -13.89 10.21 20.75
CA ASN A 251 -13.13 9.34 21.66
C ASN A 251 -11.79 9.95 22.08
N SER A 252 -11.00 10.46 21.14
CA SER A 252 -9.68 11.07 21.41
C SER A 252 -9.68 12.60 21.21
N ASN A 253 -10.85 13.25 21.18
CA ASN A 253 -10.99 14.67 20.82
C ASN A 253 -10.23 15.04 19.54
N GLN A 254 -10.30 14.14 18.54
CA GLN A 254 -9.61 14.31 17.28
C GLN A 254 -10.29 15.41 16.46
N ALA A 255 -9.46 16.25 15.85
CA ALA A 255 -9.89 17.24 14.87
C ALA A 255 -8.79 17.39 13.80
N GLY A 256 -9.21 17.58 12.57
CA GLY A 256 -8.25 17.72 11.47
C GLY A 256 -8.91 17.99 10.13
N GLY A 257 -8.09 18.03 9.10
CA GLY A 257 -8.57 18.17 7.74
C GLY A 257 -7.42 18.26 6.73
N SER A 258 -7.81 18.28 5.47
CA SER A 258 -6.89 18.45 4.36
C SER A 258 -7.55 19.27 3.24
N ALA A 259 -6.73 19.93 2.44
CA ALA A 259 -7.17 20.64 1.24
C ALA A 259 -6.13 20.46 0.13
N GLY A 260 -6.59 20.35 -1.09
CA GLY A 260 -5.73 20.27 -2.26
C GLY A 260 -6.32 21.03 -3.44
N LEU A 261 -5.45 21.54 -4.28
CA LEU A 261 -5.78 22.26 -5.49
C LEU A 261 -4.84 21.85 -6.61
N GLU A 262 -5.40 21.71 -7.80
CA GLU A 262 -4.70 21.46 -9.07
C GLU A 262 -5.16 22.45 -10.11
N TYR A 263 -4.21 22.88 -10.92
CA TYR A 263 -4.49 23.75 -12.07
C TYR A 263 -3.73 23.25 -13.29
N GLY A 264 -4.49 22.89 -14.31
CA GLY A 264 -3.96 22.44 -15.59
C GLY A 264 -4.21 23.45 -16.71
N ALA A 265 -3.16 23.81 -17.45
CA ALA A 265 -3.23 24.68 -18.62
C ALA A 265 -2.02 24.48 -19.55
N ASN A 266 -2.25 24.43 -20.86
CA ASN A 266 -1.18 24.42 -21.87
C ASN A 266 -0.08 23.38 -21.63
N ARG A 267 -0.45 22.11 -21.31
CA ARG A 267 0.48 21.01 -20.99
C ARG A 267 1.14 21.10 -19.61
N TRP A 268 0.84 22.11 -18.82
CA TRP A 268 1.26 22.19 -17.42
C TRP A 268 0.16 21.70 -16.49
N LEU A 269 0.56 20.99 -15.47
CA LEU A 269 -0.22 20.74 -14.28
C LEU A 269 0.60 21.23 -13.08
N VAL A 270 -0.01 22.06 -12.25
CA VAL A 270 0.57 22.51 -10.99
C VAL A 270 -0.38 22.10 -9.87
N TRP A 271 0.16 21.51 -8.82
CA TRP A 271 -0.65 21.02 -7.70
C TRP A 271 -0.04 21.39 -6.35
N GLY A 272 -0.90 21.41 -5.35
CA GLY A 272 -0.48 21.54 -3.98
C GLY A 272 -1.56 21.05 -3.04
N ASN A 273 -1.14 20.43 -1.94
CA ASN A 273 -2.04 20.04 -0.87
C ASN A 273 -1.42 20.33 0.49
N VAL A 274 -2.28 20.46 1.48
CA VAL A 274 -1.94 20.59 2.89
C VAL A 274 -2.86 19.70 3.70
N GLY A 275 -2.34 19.14 4.78
CA GLY A 275 -3.10 18.33 5.72
C GLY A 275 -2.62 18.54 7.13
N GLY A 276 -3.48 18.20 8.07
CA GLY A 276 -3.10 18.18 9.46
C GLY A 276 -4.22 17.67 10.34
N GLN A 277 -3.83 17.04 11.43
CA GLN A 277 -4.74 16.54 12.43
C GLN A 277 -4.11 16.53 13.80
N ARG A 278 -4.96 16.58 14.82
CA ARG A 278 -4.59 16.38 16.22
C ARG A 278 -5.55 15.42 16.87
N SER A 279 -5.04 14.55 17.73
CA SER A 279 -5.81 13.77 18.69
C SER A 279 -5.22 13.99 20.07
N GLY A 280 -6.04 13.99 21.09
CA GLY A 280 -5.63 13.84 22.49
C GLY A 280 -5.50 12.37 22.86
N ASP A 281 -5.30 12.12 24.13
CA ASP A 281 -5.30 10.77 24.69
C ASP A 281 -6.66 10.10 24.48
N TYR A 282 -6.63 8.82 24.08
CA TYR A 282 -7.86 8.11 23.78
C TYR A 282 -8.51 7.46 25.01
N ASP A 283 -9.83 7.35 24.94
CA ASP A 283 -10.63 6.72 25.99
C ASP A 283 -10.85 5.23 25.68
N THR A 284 -10.73 4.40 26.71
CA THR A 284 -11.05 2.96 26.70
C THR A 284 -12.18 2.68 27.68
N PRO A 285 -12.80 1.48 27.67
CA PRO A 285 -13.80 1.13 28.68
C PRO A 285 -13.29 1.12 30.13
N ILE A 286 -11.98 1.09 30.34
CA ILE A 286 -11.35 1.08 31.68
C ILE A 286 -10.69 2.42 32.04
N GLY A 287 -10.81 3.43 31.20
CA GLY A 287 -10.28 4.77 31.41
C GLY A 287 -9.45 5.29 30.25
N LYS A 288 -8.88 6.45 30.45
CA LYS A 288 -8.06 7.16 29.47
C LYS A 288 -6.62 6.61 29.48
N ILE A 289 -6.05 6.39 28.30
CA ILE A 289 -4.66 5.96 28.15
C ILE A 289 -3.77 7.21 28.02
N PRO A 290 -2.93 7.52 29.01
CA PRO A 290 -2.09 8.70 28.99
C PRO A 290 -1.00 8.63 27.93
N ASN A 291 -0.54 9.80 27.51
CA ASN A 291 0.52 9.98 26.53
C ASN A 291 0.27 9.25 25.18
N SER A 292 -1.00 9.12 24.79
CA SER A 292 -1.39 8.49 23.53
C SER A 292 -1.81 9.49 22.45
N PHE A 293 -1.54 10.76 22.66
CA PHE A 293 -1.86 11.84 21.74
C PHE A 293 -1.05 11.78 20.44
N SER A 294 -1.57 12.38 19.36
CA SER A 294 -0.85 12.58 18.11
C SER A 294 -1.18 13.93 17.48
N ARG A 295 -0.19 14.55 16.88
CA ARG A 295 -0.30 15.79 16.10
C ARG A 295 0.48 15.64 14.81
N GLU A 296 -0.13 15.95 13.69
CA GLU A 296 0.46 15.80 12.37
C GLU A 296 0.19 17.05 11.53
N ALA A 297 1.17 17.40 10.70
CA ALA A 297 1.04 18.42 9.66
C ALA A 297 1.81 17.95 8.42
N SER A 298 1.20 18.11 7.26
CA SER A 298 1.77 17.73 5.98
C SER A 298 1.53 18.80 4.93
N ALA A 299 2.42 18.85 3.95
CA ALA A 299 2.24 19.67 2.75
C ALA A 299 2.93 18.99 1.57
N ALA A 300 2.33 19.10 0.39
CA ALA A 300 2.99 18.72 -0.84
C ALA A 300 2.74 19.78 -1.91
N ALA A 301 3.70 19.94 -2.83
CA ALA A 301 3.56 20.81 -3.98
C ALA A 301 4.39 20.28 -5.15
N GLY A 302 3.89 20.44 -6.35
CA GLY A 302 4.57 19.98 -7.53
C GLY A 302 4.13 20.66 -8.81
N ALA A 303 4.86 20.37 -9.88
CA ALA A 303 4.55 20.81 -11.22
C ALA A 303 4.99 19.75 -12.23
N GLY A 304 4.18 19.58 -13.28
CA GLY A 304 4.46 18.69 -14.39
C GLY A 304 4.28 19.38 -15.72
N TYR A 305 5.14 19.01 -16.67
CA TYR A 305 5.01 19.42 -18.08
C TYR A 305 4.80 18.18 -18.94
N TYR A 306 3.67 18.11 -19.60
CA TYR A 306 3.21 16.93 -20.33
C TYR A 306 3.21 17.18 -21.83
N LEU A 307 4.02 16.40 -22.51
CA LEU A 307 4.10 16.36 -23.97
C LEU A 307 3.18 15.23 -24.48
N ASP A 308 2.89 15.22 -25.77
CA ASP A 308 2.07 14.17 -26.40
C ASP A 308 2.67 12.77 -26.14
N LYS A 309 4.01 12.66 -26.13
CA LYS A 309 4.73 11.39 -25.98
C LYS A 309 5.69 11.33 -24.79
N GLY A 310 5.52 12.19 -23.82
CA GLY A 310 6.39 12.19 -22.64
C GLY A 310 5.95 13.19 -21.60
N PHE A 311 6.62 13.16 -20.44
CA PHE A 311 6.38 14.11 -19.37
C PHE A 311 7.64 14.29 -18.52
N PHE A 312 7.65 15.37 -17.78
CA PHE A 312 8.60 15.65 -16.72
C PHE A 312 7.85 16.30 -15.56
N SER A 313 8.09 15.86 -14.34
CA SER A 313 7.48 16.41 -13.13
C SER A 313 8.46 16.54 -11.98
N PHE A 314 8.16 17.48 -11.12
CA PHE A 314 8.84 17.74 -9.87
C PHE A 314 7.81 17.71 -8.76
N ASN A 315 8.13 17.05 -7.65
CA ASN A 315 7.27 16.96 -6.48
C ASN A 315 8.09 17.16 -5.19
N TYR A 316 7.56 17.93 -4.26
CA TYR A 316 8.09 18.10 -2.93
C TYR A 316 7.04 17.70 -1.91
N ASN A 317 7.42 16.87 -0.94
CA ASN A 317 6.57 16.44 0.17
C ASN A 317 7.23 16.79 1.50
N PHE A 318 6.42 17.27 2.42
CA PHE A 318 6.76 17.53 3.81
C PHE A 318 5.78 16.81 4.72
N ASN A 319 6.30 16.13 5.75
CA ASN A 319 5.51 15.56 6.82
C ASN A 319 6.22 15.83 8.16
N LYS A 320 5.47 16.26 9.15
CA LYS A 320 5.92 16.43 10.54
C LYS A 320 4.86 15.85 11.46
N ARG A 321 5.30 15.01 12.37
CA ARG A 321 4.44 14.45 13.42
C ARG A 321 5.08 14.69 14.80
N ARG A 322 4.24 14.77 15.84
CA ARG A 322 4.61 14.68 17.25
C ARG A 322 3.58 13.80 17.93
N TYR A 323 4.03 12.81 18.67
CA TYR A 323 3.14 11.89 19.37
C TYR A 323 3.82 11.35 20.63
N GLY A 324 2.99 10.97 21.60
CA GLY A 324 3.45 10.35 22.84
C GLY A 324 3.43 8.83 22.74
N ILE A 325 4.24 8.19 23.55
CA ILE A 325 4.28 6.74 23.76
C ILE A 325 3.52 6.43 25.05
N PRO A 326 2.40 5.68 25.01
CA PRO A 326 1.68 5.28 26.21
C PRO A 326 2.56 4.47 27.16
N PHE A 327 2.40 4.71 28.44
CA PHE A 327 3.12 4.03 29.52
C PHE A 327 2.14 3.38 30.51
N ASP A 328 2.60 2.40 31.28
CA ASP A 328 1.81 1.80 32.34
C ASP A 328 1.73 2.73 33.55
N GLN A 329 0.52 3.18 33.90
CA GLN A 329 0.27 4.06 35.04
C GLN A 329 0.53 3.40 36.39
N ASN A 330 0.74 2.08 36.45
CA ASN A 330 1.06 1.36 37.68
C ASN A 330 2.58 1.24 37.93
N GLU A 331 3.41 1.67 37.00
CA GLU A 331 4.85 1.82 37.24
C GLU A 331 5.12 2.96 38.23
N GLU A 332 6.09 2.76 39.13
CA GLU A 332 6.42 3.76 40.17
C GLU A 332 7.10 4.99 39.58
N ASP A 333 7.88 4.86 38.51
CA ASP A 333 8.62 5.94 37.84
C ASP A 333 8.65 5.69 36.34
N PRO A 334 7.51 5.88 35.64
CA PRO A 334 7.43 5.61 34.22
C PRO A 334 8.20 6.61 33.39
N GLU A 335 8.97 6.16 32.44
CA GLU A 335 9.56 7.01 31.42
C GLU A 335 8.51 7.52 30.45
N ILE A 336 8.35 8.85 30.34
CA ILE A 336 7.32 9.46 29.49
C ILE A 336 7.97 10.04 28.23
N VAL A 337 7.94 9.29 27.16
CA VAL A 337 8.62 9.60 25.90
C VAL A 337 7.66 10.20 24.86
N GLU A 338 8.14 11.20 24.15
CA GLU A 338 7.51 11.77 22.95
C GLU A 338 8.46 11.69 21.75
N LEU A 339 7.92 11.35 20.59
CA LEU A 339 8.66 11.34 19.33
C LEU A 339 8.20 12.46 18.40
N ASN A 340 9.16 13.03 17.65
CA ASN A 340 8.88 14.13 16.71
C ASN A 340 9.47 13.91 15.30
N PRO A 341 9.05 12.87 14.57
CA PRO A 341 9.54 12.63 13.22
C PRO A 341 9.21 13.77 12.25
N ARG A 342 10.16 14.04 11.37
CA ARG A 342 10.04 15.01 10.28
C ARG A 342 10.68 14.45 9.02
N ARG A 343 9.97 14.55 7.90
CA ARG A 343 10.45 14.14 6.59
C ARG A 343 10.32 15.27 5.57
N HIS A 344 11.36 15.47 4.79
CA HIS A 344 11.35 16.22 3.55
C HIS A 344 11.69 15.26 2.41
N SER A 345 10.94 15.31 1.34
CA SER A 345 11.17 14.48 0.15
C SER A 345 11.08 15.34 -1.10
N VAL A 346 12.05 15.18 -1.98
CA VAL A 346 12.07 15.80 -3.32
C VAL A 346 12.13 14.70 -4.34
N GLU A 347 11.21 14.70 -5.30
CA GLU A 347 11.18 13.76 -6.40
C GLU A 347 11.23 14.48 -7.74
N ILE A 348 12.04 13.96 -8.64
CA ILE A 348 12.06 14.28 -10.05
C ILE A 348 11.63 13.03 -10.80
N ARG A 349 10.61 13.13 -11.65
CA ARG A 349 10.08 12.06 -12.46
C ARG A 349 9.99 12.47 -13.91
N GLY A 350 10.28 11.57 -14.81
CA GLY A 350 10.12 11.76 -16.23
C GLY A 350 9.76 10.47 -16.94
N GLY A 351 9.15 10.59 -18.11
CA GLY A 351 8.76 9.39 -18.85
C GLY A 351 8.47 9.67 -20.32
N PHE A 352 8.35 8.59 -21.06
CA PHE A 352 7.91 8.60 -22.45
C PHE A 352 6.82 7.55 -22.67
N ARG A 353 5.96 7.79 -23.66
CA ARG A 353 4.86 6.90 -24.04
C ARG A 353 4.70 6.88 -25.56
N GLU A 354 3.93 5.90 -26.06
CA GLU A 354 3.64 5.74 -27.50
C GLU A 354 4.89 5.64 -28.39
N ASN A 355 6.00 5.12 -27.85
CA ASN A 355 7.20 4.92 -28.62
C ASN A 355 7.03 3.66 -29.53
N PRO A 356 7.29 3.73 -30.83
CA PRO A 356 7.17 2.61 -31.77
C PRO A 356 8.27 1.54 -31.60
N SER A 357 9.28 1.76 -30.76
CA SER A 357 10.38 0.81 -30.51
C SER A 357 9.96 -0.37 -29.64
N PHE A 358 10.91 -1.21 -29.23
CA PHE A 358 10.70 -2.34 -28.31
C PHE A 358 10.09 -1.89 -26.98
N PHE A 359 10.57 -0.78 -26.42
CA PHE A 359 9.95 -0.16 -25.26
C PHE A 359 8.95 0.89 -25.70
N GLN A 360 7.66 0.60 -25.50
CA GLN A 360 6.57 1.52 -25.88
C GLN A 360 6.38 2.67 -24.91
N ALA A 361 6.72 2.46 -23.64
CA ALA A 361 6.66 3.45 -22.58
C ALA A 361 7.79 3.23 -21.57
N GLY A 362 8.13 4.26 -20.84
CA GLY A 362 9.09 4.15 -19.75
C GLY A 362 8.98 5.33 -18.80
N THR A 363 9.31 5.09 -17.53
CA THR A 363 9.38 6.09 -16.47
C THR A 363 10.72 6.02 -15.76
N PHE A 364 11.23 7.16 -15.35
CA PHE A 364 12.40 7.31 -14.50
C PHE A 364 12.04 8.20 -13.33
N SER A 365 12.48 7.83 -12.14
CA SER A 365 12.38 8.70 -10.96
C SER A 365 13.67 8.71 -10.18
N VAL A 366 13.96 9.86 -9.57
CA VAL A 366 14.99 10.06 -8.56
C VAL A 366 14.34 10.79 -7.41
N GLN A 367 14.44 10.21 -6.22
CA GLN A 367 13.88 10.77 -5.00
C GLN A 367 14.96 10.91 -3.94
N TYR A 368 15.05 12.09 -3.32
CA TYR A 368 15.85 12.34 -2.13
C TYR A 368 14.92 12.46 -0.93
N ASN A 369 15.18 11.70 0.14
CA ASN A 369 14.51 11.81 1.43
C ASN A 369 15.51 12.27 2.49
N ASN A 370 15.10 13.26 3.28
CA ASN A 370 15.74 13.66 4.52
C ASN A 370 14.74 13.38 5.66
N TYR A 371 15.05 12.39 6.48
CA TYR A 371 14.24 12.02 7.62
C TYR A 371 15.03 12.20 8.90
N THR A 372 14.37 12.79 9.90
CA THR A 372 14.90 12.93 11.25
C THR A 372 13.80 12.68 12.25
N HIS A 373 14.11 12.06 13.38
CA HIS A 373 13.27 12.15 14.57
C HIS A 373 14.13 12.24 15.84
N ALA A 374 13.52 12.72 16.89
CA ALA A 374 14.11 12.75 18.22
C ALA A 374 13.12 12.10 19.19
N GLU A 375 13.65 11.33 20.09
CA GLU A 375 13.00 10.81 21.29
C GLU A 375 13.32 11.77 22.42
N ILE A 376 12.29 12.25 23.07
CA ILE A 376 12.40 13.33 24.06
C ILE A 376 11.68 12.85 25.32
N GLU A 377 12.36 12.88 26.45
CA GLU A 377 11.70 12.70 27.74
C GLU A 377 10.79 13.90 28.02
N SER A 378 9.50 13.65 28.17
CA SER A 378 8.48 14.70 28.21
C SER A 378 8.55 15.57 29.50
N LEU A 379 9.01 15.00 30.60
CA LEU A 379 9.07 15.71 31.90
C LEU A 379 10.24 16.68 31.99
N THR A 380 11.40 16.29 31.53
CA THR A 380 12.62 17.07 31.58
C THR A 380 12.86 17.90 30.33
N GLY A 381 12.35 17.42 29.18
CA GLY A 381 12.65 17.94 27.85
C GLY A 381 14.04 17.53 27.35
N GLU A 382 14.67 16.56 28.02
CA GLU A 382 15.97 16.03 27.61
C GLU A 382 15.85 15.21 26.32
N LEU A 383 16.89 15.30 25.50
CA LEU A 383 16.99 14.53 24.25
C LEU A 383 17.62 13.17 24.57
N GLY A 384 16.81 12.10 24.51
CA GLY A 384 17.29 10.73 24.65
C GLY A 384 18.09 10.33 23.41
N THR A 385 17.41 10.14 22.27
CA THR A 385 18.08 9.73 21.03
C THR A 385 17.64 10.56 19.82
N GLN A 386 18.58 10.88 18.95
CA GLN A 386 18.32 11.54 17.68
C GLN A 386 18.67 10.62 16.52
N PHE A 387 17.70 10.36 15.65
CA PHE A 387 17.84 9.56 14.44
C PHE A 387 17.87 10.45 13.19
N LYS A 388 18.73 10.09 12.24
CA LYS A 388 18.81 10.69 10.91
C LYS A 388 18.87 9.58 9.87
N ASN A 389 18.06 9.70 8.83
CA ASN A 389 18.01 8.71 7.74
C ASN A 389 17.87 9.46 6.40
N ASN A 390 19.00 9.69 5.75
CA ASN A 390 19.03 10.33 4.44
C ASN A 390 19.11 9.25 3.36
N SER A 391 18.30 9.36 2.33
CA SER A 391 18.35 8.39 1.23
C SER A 391 18.13 9.02 -0.12
N VAL A 392 18.83 8.50 -1.13
CA VAL A 392 18.57 8.72 -2.54
C VAL A 392 18.08 7.41 -3.12
N VAL A 393 16.87 7.42 -3.66
CA VAL A 393 16.27 6.28 -4.38
C VAL A 393 16.13 6.65 -5.84
N TYR A 394 16.51 5.74 -6.74
CA TYR A 394 16.35 5.95 -8.17
C TYR A 394 15.83 4.68 -8.83
N GLN A 395 14.96 4.82 -9.81
CA GLN A 395 14.39 3.68 -10.54
C GLN A 395 14.08 4.02 -11.99
N GLY A 396 14.08 2.99 -12.81
CA GLY A 396 13.60 3.04 -14.19
C GLY A 396 12.72 1.85 -14.49
N LEU A 397 11.56 2.10 -15.09
CA LEU A 397 10.57 1.10 -15.48
C LEU A 397 10.28 1.25 -16.97
N PHE A 398 10.34 0.17 -17.74
CA PHE A 398 10.20 0.16 -19.19
C PHE A 398 9.16 -0.86 -19.62
N ASP A 399 8.05 -0.42 -20.18
CA ASP A 399 6.99 -1.28 -20.71
C ASP A 399 7.36 -1.76 -22.12
N GLN A 400 7.44 -3.07 -22.27
CA GLN A 400 7.63 -3.72 -23.57
C GLN A 400 6.39 -3.57 -24.43
N ARG A 401 6.57 -3.23 -25.70
CA ARG A 401 5.51 -3.30 -26.69
C ARG A 401 5.01 -4.74 -26.82
N LYS A 402 3.68 -4.91 -26.87
CA LYS A 402 3.09 -6.23 -27.05
C LYS A 402 3.52 -6.86 -28.38
N ILE A 403 4.11 -8.06 -28.30
CA ILE A 403 4.55 -8.87 -29.44
C ILE A 403 3.73 -10.16 -29.46
N GLY A 404 2.72 -10.21 -30.31
CA GLY A 404 1.75 -11.31 -30.31
C GLY A 404 0.98 -11.34 -28.98
N LYS A 405 1.20 -12.39 -28.19
CA LYS A 405 0.58 -12.57 -26.84
C LYS A 405 1.51 -12.15 -25.70
N LEU A 406 2.75 -11.81 -26.00
CA LEU A 406 3.78 -11.46 -25.02
C LEU A 406 3.78 -9.94 -24.80
N SER A 407 3.72 -9.54 -23.55
CA SER A 407 3.97 -8.17 -23.06
C SER A 407 4.78 -8.26 -21.76
N GLY A 408 5.40 -7.17 -21.34
CA GLY A 408 6.15 -7.23 -20.09
C GLY A 408 6.75 -5.90 -19.72
N ARG A 409 7.52 -5.93 -18.63
CA ARG A 409 8.21 -4.80 -18.06
C ARG A 409 9.62 -5.20 -17.67
N PHE A 410 10.56 -4.31 -17.93
CA PHE A 410 11.93 -4.37 -17.46
C PHE A 410 12.18 -3.19 -16.52
N GLY A 411 13.06 -3.35 -15.58
CA GLY A 411 13.39 -2.24 -14.71
C GLY A 411 14.73 -2.41 -14.00
N PHE A 412 15.13 -1.29 -13.43
CA PHE A 412 16.21 -1.23 -12.45
C PHE A 412 15.78 -0.36 -11.27
N TRP A 413 16.39 -0.58 -10.13
CA TRP A 413 16.18 0.16 -8.90
C TRP A 413 17.50 0.27 -8.15
N GLY A 414 17.71 1.40 -7.47
CA GLY A 414 18.85 1.54 -6.58
C GLY A 414 18.56 2.49 -5.44
N MET A 415 19.36 2.35 -4.37
CA MET A 415 19.27 3.16 -3.16
C MET A 415 20.65 3.38 -2.56
N HIS A 416 20.90 4.62 -2.16
CA HIS A 416 21.95 4.98 -1.23
C HIS A 416 21.28 5.55 0.04
N ARG A 417 21.64 4.99 1.20
CA ARG A 417 21.13 5.38 2.51
C ARG A 417 22.30 5.72 3.44
N ASP A 418 22.14 6.79 4.18
CA ASP A 418 23.07 7.23 5.21
C ASP A 418 22.27 7.35 6.53
N PHE A 419 22.49 6.40 7.43
CA PHE A 419 21.79 6.26 8.69
C PHE A 419 22.70 6.65 9.84
N SER A 420 22.17 7.36 10.84
CA SER A 420 22.83 7.58 12.14
C SER A 420 21.83 7.72 13.26
N ALA A 421 22.12 7.12 14.40
CA ALA A 421 21.49 7.33 15.68
C ALA A 421 22.54 7.86 16.68
N ILE A 422 22.17 8.84 17.48
CA ILE A 422 23.06 9.46 18.47
C ILE A 422 22.24 9.72 19.74
N GLY A 423 22.64 9.14 20.85
CA GLY A 423 21.95 9.25 22.14
C GLY A 423 22.09 7.95 22.93
N GLU A 424 21.34 7.84 24.01
CA GLU A 424 21.41 6.68 24.92
C GLU A 424 20.87 5.40 24.27
N GLU A 425 19.81 5.53 23.47
CA GLU A 425 19.22 4.42 22.69
C GLU A 425 19.79 4.31 21.26
N ALA A 426 21.01 4.75 21.05
CA ALA A 426 21.69 4.60 19.76
C ALA A 426 22.15 3.16 19.53
N LEU A 427 21.21 2.25 19.27
CA LEU A 427 21.43 0.80 19.19
C LEU A 427 22.31 0.38 18.04
N ALA A 428 22.25 1.05 16.88
CA ALA A 428 23.05 0.73 15.71
C ALA A 428 24.08 1.83 15.42
N PRO A 429 25.29 1.48 14.96
CA PRO A 429 26.30 2.47 14.57
C PRO A 429 25.86 3.24 13.31
N PRO A 430 26.39 4.45 13.07
CA PRO A 430 26.22 5.13 11.80
C PRO A 430 26.62 4.19 10.65
N THR A 431 25.74 4.04 9.68
CA THR A 431 25.90 3.00 8.65
C THR A 431 25.48 3.52 7.27
N LYS A 432 26.36 3.31 6.28
CA LYS A 432 26.04 3.55 4.87
C LYS A 432 25.52 2.27 4.21
N GLN A 433 24.38 2.36 3.56
CA GLN A 433 23.80 1.25 2.80
C GLN A 433 23.73 1.60 1.32
N ASN A 434 24.14 0.64 0.48
CA ASN A 434 23.96 0.74 -0.96
C ASN A 434 23.22 -0.48 -1.47
N ALA A 435 22.21 -0.27 -2.31
CA ALA A 435 21.47 -1.34 -2.93
C ALA A 435 21.26 -1.07 -4.42
N PHE A 436 21.30 -2.13 -5.23
CA PHE A 436 21.01 -2.06 -6.66
C PHE A 436 20.37 -3.34 -7.15
N ALA A 437 19.39 -3.19 -8.05
CA ALA A 437 18.70 -4.33 -8.64
C ALA A 437 18.35 -4.11 -10.11
N VAL A 438 18.25 -5.22 -10.84
CA VAL A 438 17.65 -5.28 -12.17
C VAL A 438 16.60 -6.39 -12.19
N PHE A 439 15.51 -6.18 -12.95
CA PHE A 439 14.43 -7.14 -13.02
C PHE A 439 13.69 -7.11 -14.34
N ALA A 440 13.00 -8.22 -14.62
CA ALA A 440 12.09 -8.37 -15.74
C ALA A 440 10.85 -9.12 -15.31
N LEU A 441 9.68 -8.66 -15.75
CA LEU A 441 8.40 -9.30 -15.57
C LEU A 441 7.74 -9.47 -16.94
N GLN A 442 7.29 -10.67 -17.28
CA GLN A 442 6.71 -10.99 -18.57
C GLN A 442 5.30 -11.60 -18.38
N ASN A 443 4.40 -11.21 -19.25
CA ASN A 443 3.02 -11.69 -19.29
C ASN A 443 2.74 -12.31 -20.66
N VAL A 444 2.14 -13.49 -20.67
CA VAL A 444 1.62 -14.14 -21.88
C VAL A 444 0.12 -14.31 -21.73
N ASP A 445 -0.64 -13.63 -22.57
CA ASP A 445 -2.10 -13.57 -22.45
C ASP A 445 -2.77 -14.36 -23.59
N PHE A 446 -3.48 -15.41 -23.18
CA PHE A 446 -4.39 -16.20 -24.01
C PHE A 446 -5.83 -15.81 -23.61
N GLU A 447 -6.82 -16.16 -24.43
CA GLU A 447 -8.21 -15.79 -24.13
C GLU A 447 -8.71 -16.28 -22.76
N LYS A 448 -8.33 -17.49 -22.34
CA LYS A 448 -8.77 -18.12 -21.09
C LYS A 448 -7.68 -18.24 -20.04
N VAL A 449 -6.41 -18.11 -20.45
CA VAL A 449 -5.25 -18.34 -19.58
C VAL A 449 -4.29 -17.18 -19.70
N ALA A 450 -3.92 -16.59 -18.59
CA ALA A 450 -2.82 -15.63 -18.50
C ALA A 450 -1.68 -16.23 -17.69
N LEU A 451 -0.46 -16.13 -18.21
CA LEU A 451 0.76 -16.53 -17.53
C LEU A 451 1.58 -15.29 -17.20
N GLN A 452 2.17 -15.26 -16.04
CA GLN A 452 3.12 -14.23 -15.64
C GLN A 452 4.36 -14.91 -15.07
N PHE A 453 5.54 -14.44 -15.44
CA PHE A 453 6.81 -14.90 -14.88
C PHE A 453 7.84 -13.79 -14.88
N GLY A 454 8.76 -13.86 -13.95
CA GLY A 454 9.80 -12.85 -13.84
C GLY A 454 10.94 -13.24 -12.93
N ALA A 455 11.98 -12.43 -13.00
CA ALA A 455 13.16 -12.57 -12.15
C ALA A 455 13.73 -11.20 -11.79
N ARG A 456 14.38 -11.13 -10.61
CA ARG A 456 15.10 -9.97 -10.09
C ARG A 456 16.41 -10.43 -9.47
N VAL A 457 17.48 -9.75 -9.79
CA VAL A 457 18.75 -9.85 -9.06
C VAL A 457 18.97 -8.56 -8.31
N GLU A 458 19.26 -8.67 -7.01
CA GLU A 458 19.46 -7.51 -6.14
C GLU A 458 20.71 -7.71 -5.28
N HIS A 459 21.46 -6.63 -5.11
CA HIS A 459 22.61 -6.54 -4.22
C HIS A 459 22.33 -5.50 -3.14
N ASN A 460 22.65 -5.83 -1.88
CA ASN A 460 22.60 -4.94 -0.71
C ASN A 460 23.94 -5.00 0.01
N GLY A 461 24.55 -3.84 0.29
CA GLY A 461 25.78 -3.72 1.04
C GLY A 461 25.62 -2.74 2.20
N TYR A 462 26.14 -3.11 3.36
CA TYR A 462 26.17 -2.32 4.59
C TYR A 462 27.59 -2.04 5.00
N LYS A 463 27.87 -0.81 5.36
CA LYS A 463 29.19 -0.36 5.81
C LYS A 463 29.02 0.45 7.11
N PRO A 464 29.10 -0.22 8.27
CA PRO A 464 29.05 0.45 9.57
C PRO A 464 30.32 1.25 9.81
N GLU A 465 30.17 2.39 10.50
CA GLU A 465 31.31 3.18 10.99
C GLU A 465 31.78 2.63 12.35
N ALA A 466 33.07 2.71 12.60
CA ALA A 466 33.61 2.32 13.90
C ALA A 466 33.15 3.30 14.98
N THR A 467 32.77 2.78 16.14
CA THR A 467 32.39 3.59 17.32
C THR A 467 33.29 3.25 18.49
N GLU A 468 33.41 4.15 19.46
CA GLU A 468 34.22 3.90 20.68
C GLU A 468 33.65 2.72 21.49
N SER A 469 32.33 2.58 21.54
CA SER A 469 31.66 1.53 22.31
C SER A 469 31.72 0.14 21.67
N ARG A 470 31.85 0.05 20.34
CA ARG A 470 31.76 -1.24 19.58
C ARG A 470 32.99 -1.57 18.75
N GLY A 471 33.96 -0.64 18.60
CA GLY A 471 35.10 -0.82 17.75
C GLY A 471 34.71 -0.91 16.27
N VAL A 472 35.44 -1.76 15.52
CA VAL A 472 35.23 -1.97 14.08
C VAL A 472 34.31 -3.16 13.86
N LEU A 473 33.15 -2.92 13.26
CA LEU A 473 32.21 -3.95 12.84
C LEU A 473 32.45 -4.35 11.36
N PRO A 474 32.13 -5.58 10.95
CA PRO A 474 32.39 -6.03 9.58
C PRO A 474 31.40 -5.41 8.58
N ASP A 475 31.90 -5.04 7.40
CA ASP A 475 31.04 -4.76 6.24
C ASP A 475 30.27 -6.04 5.85
N ARG A 476 28.99 -5.88 5.47
CA ARG A 476 28.14 -7.01 5.05
C ARG A 476 27.58 -6.77 3.65
N ASN A 477 27.63 -7.82 2.83
CA ASN A 477 27.15 -7.78 1.45
C ASN A 477 26.27 -9.00 1.17
N PHE A 478 25.12 -8.77 0.56
CA PHE A 478 24.13 -9.79 0.24
C PHE A 478 23.70 -9.64 -1.22
N THR A 479 23.79 -10.71 -1.98
CA THR A 479 23.26 -10.76 -3.34
C THR A 479 22.27 -11.91 -3.44
N GLY A 480 21.10 -11.66 -4.00
CA GLY A 480 20.07 -12.69 -4.13
C GLY A 480 19.31 -12.60 -5.44
N LEU A 481 18.70 -13.73 -5.77
CA LEU A 481 17.76 -13.89 -6.87
C LEU A 481 16.36 -14.04 -6.29
N SER A 482 15.40 -13.28 -6.83
CA SER A 482 13.97 -13.54 -6.65
C SER A 482 13.36 -13.92 -8.00
N ALA A 483 12.44 -14.87 -8.01
CA ALA A 483 11.73 -15.30 -9.21
C ALA A 483 10.26 -15.59 -8.88
N ALA A 484 9.37 -15.40 -9.84
CA ALA A 484 7.97 -15.78 -9.68
C ALA A 484 7.42 -16.35 -10.98
N ALA A 485 6.44 -17.24 -10.82
CA ALA A 485 5.65 -17.78 -11.93
C ALA A 485 4.19 -17.91 -11.48
N GLY A 486 3.28 -17.27 -12.22
CA GLY A 486 1.87 -17.24 -11.91
C GLY A 486 1.02 -17.64 -13.12
N ILE A 487 -0.14 -18.19 -12.84
CA ILE A 487 -1.14 -18.57 -13.82
C ILE A 487 -2.51 -18.08 -13.36
N ARG A 488 -3.28 -17.50 -14.27
CA ARG A 488 -4.71 -17.23 -14.09
C ARG A 488 -5.49 -17.95 -15.18
N VAL A 489 -6.52 -18.67 -14.78
CA VAL A 489 -7.41 -19.40 -15.68
C VAL A 489 -8.83 -18.89 -15.48
N ASN A 490 -9.43 -18.32 -16.53
CA ASN A 490 -10.83 -17.91 -16.54
C ASN A 490 -11.69 -19.16 -16.74
N THR A 491 -12.15 -19.76 -15.64
CA THR A 491 -12.80 -21.10 -15.64
C THR A 491 -14.29 -21.03 -15.86
N TRP A 492 -14.93 -19.92 -15.47
CA TRP A 492 -16.38 -19.68 -15.67
C TRP A 492 -16.61 -18.21 -15.99
N ARG A 493 -17.83 -17.87 -16.35
CA ARG A 493 -18.23 -16.49 -16.60
C ARG A 493 -18.02 -15.65 -15.34
N ASP A 494 -17.31 -14.53 -15.46
CA ASP A 494 -16.98 -13.59 -14.39
C ASP A 494 -16.13 -14.20 -13.25
N GLY A 495 -15.45 -15.34 -13.50
CA GLY A 495 -14.65 -16.02 -12.49
C GLY A 495 -13.34 -16.61 -12.99
N ALA A 496 -12.35 -16.67 -12.09
CA ALA A 496 -11.02 -17.17 -12.37
C ALA A 496 -10.43 -17.94 -11.18
N LEU A 497 -9.58 -18.91 -11.52
CA LEU A 497 -8.63 -19.53 -10.60
C LEU A 497 -7.24 -18.93 -10.84
N VAL A 498 -6.52 -18.72 -9.76
CA VAL A 498 -5.16 -18.14 -9.78
C VAL A 498 -4.24 -19.03 -8.96
N ALA A 499 -3.04 -19.25 -9.47
CA ALA A 499 -1.96 -19.85 -8.71
C ALA A 499 -0.66 -19.08 -8.95
N ASN A 500 0.13 -18.88 -7.92
CA ASN A 500 1.40 -18.16 -7.98
C ASN A 500 2.45 -18.88 -7.14
N TYR A 501 3.61 -19.12 -7.72
CA TYR A 501 4.81 -19.56 -7.02
C TYR A 501 5.81 -18.42 -6.98
N THR A 502 6.45 -18.21 -5.83
CA THR A 502 7.47 -17.19 -5.64
C THR A 502 8.68 -17.78 -4.91
N HIS A 503 9.85 -17.53 -5.46
CA HIS A 503 11.13 -17.67 -4.76
C HIS A 503 11.64 -16.26 -4.45
N SER A 504 11.85 -15.97 -3.18
CA SER A 504 12.27 -14.64 -2.73
C SER A 504 13.43 -14.75 -1.75
N TYR A 505 14.25 -13.71 -1.68
CA TYR A 505 15.23 -13.55 -0.64
C TYR A 505 15.05 -12.23 0.09
N ARG A 506 15.54 -12.12 1.35
CA ARG A 506 15.68 -10.86 2.08
C ARG A 506 17.08 -10.77 2.68
N ALA A 507 17.75 -9.64 2.50
CA ALA A 507 18.93 -9.32 3.28
C ALA A 507 18.52 -9.00 4.72
N PRO A 508 19.28 -9.41 5.74
CA PRO A 508 19.06 -8.90 7.10
C PRO A 508 19.12 -7.37 7.12
N SER A 509 18.30 -6.77 7.98
CA SER A 509 18.32 -5.31 8.17
C SER A 509 19.55 -4.83 8.92
N LEU A 510 19.77 -3.53 8.95
CA LEU A 510 20.88 -2.90 9.68
C LEU A 510 20.77 -3.21 11.18
N GLU A 511 19.56 -3.15 11.71
CA GLU A 511 19.24 -3.39 13.11
C GLU A 511 19.52 -4.85 13.49
N GLU A 512 19.05 -5.79 12.70
CA GLU A 512 19.30 -7.22 12.89
C GLU A 512 20.80 -7.58 12.91
N LEU A 513 21.59 -6.82 12.13
CA LEU A 513 23.05 -7.04 12.05
C LEU A 513 23.82 -6.38 13.20
N TYR A 514 23.41 -5.19 13.63
CA TYR A 514 24.29 -4.33 14.40
C TYR A 514 23.69 -3.70 15.67
N ASN A 515 22.44 -3.98 16.04
CA ASN A 515 21.90 -3.45 17.29
C ASN A 515 22.65 -3.99 18.53
N LEU A 516 22.77 -3.17 19.55
CA LEU A 516 23.27 -3.55 20.87
C LEU A 516 22.82 -2.53 21.90
N GLY A 517 21.90 -2.90 22.76
CA GLY A 517 21.47 -2.04 23.86
C GLY A 517 19.96 -2.16 24.16
N PRO A 518 19.48 -1.37 25.11
CA PRO A 518 18.07 -1.33 25.49
C PRO A 518 17.24 -0.73 24.35
N HIS A 519 16.11 -1.38 24.06
CA HIS A 519 15.14 -0.96 23.05
C HIS A 519 13.70 -1.04 23.62
N PRO A 520 13.26 -0.06 24.41
CA PRO A 520 11.94 -0.05 25.01
C PRO A 520 10.81 -0.19 23.98
N GLY A 521 10.97 0.41 22.79
CA GLY A 521 10.03 0.29 21.67
C GLY A 521 9.83 -1.12 21.13
N ASN A 522 10.73 -2.08 21.42
CA ASN A 522 10.58 -3.49 21.12
C ASN A 522 10.45 -4.37 22.38
N LEU A 523 10.48 -3.76 23.57
CA LEU A 523 10.45 -4.43 24.88
C LEU A 523 11.60 -5.43 25.07
N ALA A 524 12.78 -5.13 24.55
CA ALA A 524 13.94 -6.02 24.59
C ALA A 524 15.25 -5.23 24.71
N PHE A 525 16.25 -5.83 25.37
CA PHE A 525 17.65 -5.47 25.18
C PHE A 525 18.16 -6.29 23.99
N GLU A 526 18.38 -5.62 22.86
CA GLU A 526 18.67 -6.25 21.59
C GLU A 526 20.15 -6.48 21.36
N ILE A 527 20.50 -7.67 20.89
CA ILE A 527 21.85 -8.02 20.46
C ILE A 527 21.84 -8.45 19.00
N GLY A 528 22.36 -7.59 18.12
CA GLY A 528 22.49 -7.83 16.70
C GLY A 528 23.56 -8.89 16.37
N ASN A 529 23.37 -9.58 15.26
CA ASN A 529 24.31 -10.63 14.85
C ASN A 529 24.89 -10.35 13.45
N PRO A 530 26.15 -9.88 13.37
CA PRO A 530 26.82 -9.62 12.09
C PRO A 530 27.02 -10.87 11.22
N ASN A 531 26.81 -12.07 11.71
CA ASN A 531 26.99 -13.33 10.98
C ASN A 531 25.72 -13.82 10.29
N LEU A 532 24.59 -13.13 10.45
CA LEU A 532 23.33 -13.50 9.79
C LEU A 532 23.52 -13.64 8.27
N VAL A 533 22.84 -14.62 7.69
CA VAL A 533 22.76 -14.84 6.25
C VAL A 533 21.41 -14.37 5.72
N ARG A 534 21.27 -14.29 4.41
CA ARG A 534 20.00 -13.88 3.77
C ARG A 534 18.90 -14.90 4.00
N GLU A 535 17.68 -14.43 4.29
CA GLU A 535 16.48 -15.26 4.28
C GLU A 535 16.14 -15.73 2.86
N ARG A 536 15.56 -16.93 2.75
CA ARG A 536 15.09 -17.51 1.48
C ARG A 536 13.69 -18.05 1.67
N SER A 537 12.74 -17.51 0.93
CA SER A 537 11.33 -17.89 0.98
C SER A 537 10.90 -18.59 -0.29
N ASP A 538 10.28 -19.75 -0.16
CA ASP A 538 9.55 -20.42 -1.22
C ASP A 538 8.06 -20.38 -0.88
N GLY A 539 7.27 -19.72 -1.72
CA GLY A 539 5.87 -19.42 -1.48
C GLY A 539 4.95 -19.97 -2.56
N LEU A 540 3.77 -20.43 -2.15
CA LEU A 540 2.67 -20.83 -3.02
C LEU A 540 1.40 -20.09 -2.58
N ASP A 541 0.76 -19.42 -3.53
CA ASP A 541 -0.53 -18.77 -3.36
C ASP A 541 -1.55 -19.39 -4.31
N PHE A 542 -2.75 -19.67 -3.82
CA PHE A 542 -3.89 -20.12 -4.62
C PHE A 542 -5.07 -19.19 -4.38
N GLY A 543 -5.71 -18.76 -5.44
CA GLY A 543 -6.85 -17.86 -5.36
C GLY A 543 -8.01 -18.33 -6.23
N MET A 544 -9.22 -18.05 -5.75
CA MET A 544 -10.47 -18.18 -6.51
C MET A 544 -11.19 -16.84 -6.45
N ARG A 545 -11.56 -16.32 -7.61
CA ARG A 545 -12.21 -15.01 -7.72
C ARG A 545 -13.46 -15.11 -8.58
N HIS A 546 -14.49 -14.38 -8.17
CA HIS A 546 -15.70 -14.14 -8.95
C HIS A 546 -16.16 -12.70 -8.74
N SER A 547 -16.46 -11.99 -9.83
CA SER A 547 -16.94 -10.62 -9.76
C SER A 547 -18.03 -10.39 -10.78
N SER A 548 -19.27 -10.37 -10.31
CA SER A 548 -20.46 -10.06 -11.10
C SER A 548 -21.24 -8.92 -10.44
N LYS A 549 -22.27 -8.40 -11.12
CA LYS A 549 -23.10 -7.30 -10.61
C LYS A 549 -23.80 -7.60 -9.27
N ARG A 550 -24.00 -8.88 -8.89
CA ARG A 550 -24.75 -9.28 -7.68
C ARG A 550 -23.95 -10.11 -6.70
N LEU A 551 -22.80 -10.64 -7.13
CA LEU A 551 -22.01 -11.55 -6.33
C LEU A 551 -20.52 -11.26 -6.55
N ARG A 552 -19.80 -11.06 -5.47
CA ARG A 552 -18.34 -10.98 -5.45
C ARG A 552 -17.83 -11.97 -4.44
N PHE A 553 -16.82 -12.67 -4.82
CA PHE A 553 -16.17 -13.64 -3.97
C PHE A 553 -14.68 -13.68 -4.29
N GLU A 554 -13.87 -13.61 -3.27
CA GLU A 554 -12.44 -13.88 -3.34
C GLU A 554 -12.05 -14.80 -2.18
N ALA A 555 -11.34 -15.86 -2.48
CA ALA A 555 -10.71 -16.71 -1.47
C ALA A 555 -9.27 -16.98 -1.89
N ASN A 556 -8.34 -16.82 -0.95
CA ASN A 556 -6.93 -17.09 -1.13
C ASN A 556 -6.44 -18.02 -0.04
N GLY A 557 -5.61 -19.00 -0.42
CA GLY A 557 -4.84 -19.83 0.49
C GLY A 557 -3.36 -19.66 0.19
N PHE A 558 -2.53 -19.68 1.22
CA PHE A 558 -1.08 -19.50 1.06
C PHE A 558 -0.27 -20.44 1.92
N TYR A 559 0.92 -20.77 1.43
CA TYR A 559 1.93 -21.54 2.12
C TYR A 559 3.31 -20.95 1.81
N TYR A 560 4.05 -20.54 2.85
CA TYR A 560 5.42 -20.06 2.70
C TYR A 560 6.35 -20.86 3.59
N HIS A 561 7.45 -21.31 3.03
CA HIS A 561 8.57 -21.95 3.71
C HIS A 561 9.78 -21.04 3.64
N ILE A 562 10.25 -20.55 4.78
CA ILE A 562 11.33 -19.57 4.84
C ILE A 562 12.49 -20.14 5.61
N LYS A 563 13.61 -20.31 4.97
CA LYS A 563 14.87 -20.71 5.58
C LYS A 563 15.66 -19.49 6.03
N ASP A 564 16.41 -19.67 7.09
CA ASP A 564 17.25 -18.62 7.67
C ASP A 564 16.43 -17.36 8.07
N PHE A 565 15.15 -17.54 8.49
CA PHE A 565 14.28 -16.48 8.95
C PHE A 565 14.83 -15.84 10.21
N VAL A 566 15.04 -14.52 10.20
CA VAL A 566 15.58 -13.78 11.33
C VAL A 566 14.46 -13.43 12.31
N PHE A 567 14.68 -13.70 13.57
CA PHE A 567 13.77 -13.36 14.67
C PHE A 567 14.56 -12.98 15.92
N LEU A 568 13.94 -12.25 16.82
CA LEU A 568 14.51 -11.87 18.11
C LEU A 568 14.21 -12.97 19.13
N ALA A 569 15.24 -13.68 19.57
CA ALA A 569 15.14 -14.83 20.46
C ALA A 569 15.51 -14.45 21.90
N PRO A 570 14.61 -14.61 22.91
CA PRO A 570 14.94 -14.30 24.29
C PRO A 570 15.99 -15.27 24.83
N THR A 571 17.01 -14.75 25.53
CA THR A 571 18.07 -15.54 26.18
C THR A 571 17.65 -16.07 27.53
N GLY A 572 16.68 -15.43 28.19
CA GLY A 572 16.26 -15.67 29.56
C GLY A 572 16.90 -14.73 30.59
N ASP A 573 17.87 -13.91 30.17
CA ASP A 573 18.49 -12.88 30.99
C ASP A 573 17.68 -11.57 30.93
N VAL A 574 17.93 -10.69 31.90
CA VAL A 574 17.32 -9.34 31.96
C VAL A 574 18.45 -8.34 32.18
N GLU A 575 18.50 -7.28 31.34
CA GLU A 575 19.41 -6.15 31.44
C GLU A 575 18.61 -4.86 31.28
N ASP A 576 18.91 -3.85 32.10
CA ASP A 576 18.18 -2.58 32.14
C ASP A 576 16.64 -2.71 32.25
N GLY A 577 16.18 -3.75 32.97
CA GLY A 577 14.76 -4.04 33.12
C GLY A 577 14.10 -4.70 31.89
N LEU A 578 14.83 -4.90 30.82
CA LEU A 578 14.36 -5.51 29.57
C LEU A 578 14.86 -6.94 29.40
N ILE A 579 14.08 -7.78 28.71
CA ILE A 579 14.48 -9.13 28.34
C ILE A 579 15.61 -9.06 27.31
N VAL A 580 16.76 -9.66 27.62
CA VAL A 580 17.87 -9.76 26.66
C VAL A 580 17.47 -10.73 25.54
N ALA A 581 17.62 -10.30 24.29
CA ALA A 581 17.26 -11.08 23.13
C ALA A 581 18.28 -10.92 21.98
N ASP A 582 18.69 -12.07 21.42
CA ASP A 582 19.62 -12.17 20.31
C ASP A 582 18.88 -12.26 18.99
N TYR A 583 19.42 -11.63 17.93
CA TYR A 583 18.95 -11.88 16.57
C TYR A 583 19.48 -13.23 16.07
N GLU A 584 18.59 -14.19 15.96
CA GLU A 584 18.85 -15.57 15.53
C GLU A 584 18.17 -15.88 14.20
N GLN A 585 18.50 -17.05 13.63
CA GLN A 585 17.90 -17.57 12.41
C GLN A 585 17.34 -18.96 12.61
N GLY A 586 16.16 -19.20 12.04
CA GLY A 586 15.51 -20.51 12.04
C GLY A 586 14.70 -20.74 10.76
N THR A 587 14.23 -21.96 10.56
CA THR A 587 13.33 -22.28 9.47
C THR A 587 11.88 -22.08 9.91
N THR A 588 11.11 -21.32 9.12
CA THR A 588 9.73 -21.02 9.44
C THR A 588 8.75 -21.55 8.40
N ARG A 589 7.52 -21.77 8.83
CA ARG A 589 6.39 -22.13 8.00
C ARG A 589 5.21 -21.20 8.28
N TYR A 590 4.75 -20.51 7.25
CA TYR A 590 3.52 -19.72 7.25
C TYR A 590 2.46 -20.45 6.44
N THR A 591 1.27 -20.58 7.01
CA THR A 591 0.09 -21.12 6.33
C THR A 591 -1.11 -20.29 6.68
N GLY A 592 -2.01 -20.05 5.73
CA GLY A 592 -3.21 -19.30 6.03
C GLY A 592 -4.21 -19.29 4.90
N ALA A 593 -5.34 -18.69 5.20
CA ALA A 593 -6.43 -18.51 4.26
C ALA A 593 -7.16 -17.17 4.52
N GLU A 594 -7.64 -16.58 3.46
CA GLU A 594 -8.42 -15.35 3.45
C GLU A 594 -9.64 -15.56 2.57
N ALA A 595 -10.81 -15.11 2.99
CA ALA A 595 -12.02 -15.19 2.19
C ALA A 595 -12.86 -13.92 2.36
N GLN A 596 -13.31 -13.36 1.25
CA GLN A 596 -14.27 -12.26 1.21
C GLN A 596 -15.45 -12.64 0.33
N PHE A 597 -16.64 -12.32 0.82
CA PHE A 597 -17.88 -12.59 0.13
C PHE A 597 -18.80 -11.39 0.22
N SER A 598 -19.34 -10.94 -0.92
CA SER A 598 -20.30 -9.85 -0.99
C SER A 598 -21.43 -10.25 -1.93
N ALA A 599 -22.66 -10.24 -1.46
CA ALA A 599 -23.84 -10.63 -2.23
C ALA A 599 -24.98 -9.62 -2.11
N ALA A 600 -25.56 -9.26 -3.25
CA ALA A 600 -26.79 -8.47 -3.29
C ALA A 600 -27.99 -9.34 -2.92
N LEU A 601 -28.45 -9.26 -1.69
CA LEU A 601 -29.69 -9.92 -1.23
C LEU A 601 -30.92 -9.24 -1.82
N HIS A 602 -30.84 -7.94 -2.02
CA HIS A 602 -31.83 -7.09 -2.66
C HIS A 602 -31.10 -5.98 -3.42
N ARG A 603 -31.77 -5.29 -4.33
CA ARG A 603 -31.20 -4.11 -5.03
C ARG A 603 -30.65 -3.01 -4.10
N LEU A 604 -31.15 -2.97 -2.87
CA LEU A 604 -30.79 -1.98 -1.84
C LEU A 604 -29.95 -2.58 -0.71
N VAL A 605 -29.77 -3.90 -0.65
CA VAL A 605 -29.18 -4.59 0.50
C VAL A 605 -28.10 -5.57 0.04
N TRP A 606 -26.90 -5.39 0.56
CA TRP A 606 -25.77 -6.28 0.36
C TRP A 606 -25.34 -6.92 1.67
N LEU A 607 -25.00 -8.19 1.62
CA LEU A 607 -24.33 -8.92 2.69
C LEU A 607 -22.83 -8.94 2.40
N ASN A 608 -22.03 -8.54 3.37
CA ASN A 608 -20.57 -8.55 3.30
C ASN A 608 -20.01 -9.44 4.41
N LEU A 609 -19.21 -10.43 4.05
CA LEU A 609 -18.54 -11.34 4.98
C LEU A 609 -17.04 -11.36 4.68
N GLY A 610 -16.22 -11.42 5.72
CA GLY A 610 -14.78 -11.56 5.62
C GLY A 610 -14.24 -12.50 6.69
N LEU A 611 -13.21 -13.26 6.34
CA LEU A 611 -12.52 -14.18 7.25
C LEU A 611 -11.04 -14.22 6.89
N ASP A 612 -10.16 -14.11 7.86
CA ASP A 612 -8.72 -14.33 7.69
C ASP A 612 -8.12 -15.15 8.83
N TYR A 613 -7.15 -15.97 8.46
CA TYR A 613 -6.43 -16.84 9.38
C TYR A 613 -4.99 -16.98 8.92
N VAL A 614 -4.06 -16.91 9.87
CA VAL A 614 -2.65 -17.21 9.65
C VAL A 614 -2.10 -18.06 10.82
N ASN A 615 -1.24 -19.00 10.47
CA ASN A 615 -0.44 -19.78 11.39
C ASN A 615 1.02 -19.74 10.93
N ALA A 616 1.89 -19.20 11.78
CA ALA A 616 3.31 -19.06 11.51
C ALA A 616 4.11 -19.61 12.69
N LYS A 617 5.13 -20.44 12.40
CA LYS A 617 5.94 -21.07 13.44
C LYS A 617 7.34 -21.44 12.95
N LEU A 618 8.28 -21.53 13.87
CA LEU A 618 9.56 -22.20 13.70
C LEU A 618 9.31 -23.70 13.52
N THR A 619 9.95 -24.31 12.53
CA THR A 619 9.70 -25.73 12.19
C THR A 619 10.51 -26.69 13.04
N GLU A 620 11.67 -26.29 13.55
CA GLU A 620 12.57 -27.09 14.36
C GLU A 620 12.02 -27.33 15.77
N THR A 621 11.41 -26.30 16.37
CA THR A 621 10.90 -26.30 17.75
C THR A 621 9.39 -26.36 17.84
N ASP A 622 8.69 -26.24 16.72
CA ASP A 622 7.22 -26.06 16.61
C ASP A 622 6.70 -24.81 17.36
N THR A 623 7.58 -23.84 17.65
CA THR A 623 7.28 -22.62 18.39
C THR A 623 6.55 -21.62 17.51
N PRO A 624 5.38 -21.08 17.89
CA PRO A 624 4.73 -20.00 17.18
C PRO A 624 5.64 -18.77 17.05
N LEU A 625 5.54 -18.03 15.96
CA LEU A 625 6.22 -16.76 15.82
C LEU A 625 5.49 -15.65 16.62
N PRO A 626 6.21 -14.61 17.03
CA PRO A 626 5.61 -13.53 17.82
C PRO A 626 4.60 -12.70 17.01
N ARG A 627 3.60 -12.18 17.69
CA ARG A 627 2.58 -11.24 17.17
C ARG A 627 1.85 -11.74 15.93
N ILE A 628 1.50 -13.03 15.91
CA ILE A 628 0.67 -13.60 14.85
C ILE A 628 -0.80 -13.32 15.15
N PRO A 629 -1.56 -12.69 14.23
CA PRO A 629 -2.96 -12.39 14.47
C PRO A 629 -3.80 -13.66 14.72
N PRO A 630 -4.83 -13.60 15.58
CA PRO A 630 -5.79 -14.67 15.74
C PRO A 630 -6.64 -14.87 14.48
N LEU A 631 -7.48 -15.89 14.45
CA LEU A 631 -8.56 -15.97 13.47
C LEU A 631 -9.49 -14.77 13.64
N ARG A 632 -9.70 -14.01 12.56
CA ARG A 632 -10.56 -12.83 12.56
C ARG A 632 -11.69 -13.00 11.55
N GLY A 633 -12.82 -12.39 11.84
CA GLY A 633 -13.98 -12.38 10.98
C GLY A 633 -14.69 -11.03 11.01
N ARG A 634 -15.38 -10.71 9.93
CA ARG A 634 -16.29 -9.58 9.85
C ARG A 634 -17.58 -9.97 9.16
N ALA A 635 -18.70 -9.42 9.62
CA ALA A 635 -20.00 -9.60 9.02
C ALA A 635 -20.75 -8.27 9.01
N GLY A 636 -21.14 -7.80 7.85
CA GLY A 636 -21.81 -6.53 7.68
C GLY A 636 -22.97 -6.60 6.69
N ILE A 637 -23.92 -5.72 6.86
CA ILE A 637 -25.01 -5.49 5.93
C ILE A 637 -24.88 -4.07 5.40
N GLU A 638 -24.78 -3.93 4.09
CA GLU A 638 -24.77 -2.63 3.47
C GLU A 638 -26.12 -2.30 2.86
N PHE A 639 -26.68 -1.20 3.30
CA PHE A 639 -27.92 -0.64 2.77
C PHE A 639 -27.62 0.55 1.87
N ARG A 640 -28.07 0.49 0.62
CA ARG A 640 -27.91 1.54 -0.40
C ARG A 640 -29.28 2.08 -0.80
N TYR A 641 -29.51 3.36 -0.58
CA TYR A 641 -30.71 4.01 -1.04
C TYR A 641 -30.40 5.39 -1.61
N LYS A 642 -30.50 5.53 -2.94
CA LYS A 642 -30.08 6.74 -3.65
C LYS A 642 -28.63 7.07 -3.25
N ASN A 643 -28.43 8.25 -2.68
CA ASN A 643 -27.13 8.77 -2.27
C ASN A 643 -26.72 8.40 -0.83
N LEU A 644 -27.54 7.63 -0.12
CA LEU A 644 -27.29 7.18 1.25
C LEU A 644 -26.73 5.77 1.25
N LEU A 645 -25.62 5.58 1.94
CA LEU A 645 -25.02 4.29 2.25
C LEU A 645 -24.95 4.13 3.76
N LEU A 646 -25.43 2.99 4.29
CA LEU A 646 -25.32 2.61 5.71
C LEU A 646 -24.72 1.20 5.78
N ASN A 647 -23.78 1.00 6.68
CA ASN A 647 -23.08 -0.27 6.87
C ASN A 647 -22.93 -0.61 8.35
N PRO A 648 -23.94 -1.23 9.00
CA PRO A 648 -23.73 -1.92 10.27
C PRO A 648 -22.83 -3.13 10.07
N GLU A 649 -21.85 -3.30 10.95
CA GLU A 649 -20.84 -4.36 10.87
C GLU A 649 -20.49 -4.88 12.26
N ILE A 650 -20.18 -6.18 12.35
CA ILE A 650 -19.56 -6.80 13.53
C ILE A 650 -18.17 -7.30 13.11
N VAL A 651 -17.16 -6.88 13.85
CA VAL A 651 -15.78 -7.36 13.74
C VAL A 651 -15.50 -8.30 14.90
N MET A 652 -14.93 -9.45 14.60
CA MET A 652 -14.70 -10.52 15.58
C MET A 652 -13.26 -11.01 15.49
N ALA A 653 -12.68 -11.34 16.63
CA ALA A 653 -11.42 -12.07 16.71
C ALA A 653 -11.54 -13.21 17.72
N ASN A 654 -10.93 -14.34 17.38
CA ASN A 654 -10.88 -15.47 18.31
C ASN A 654 -9.86 -15.22 19.42
N HIS A 655 -9.92 -16.01 20.48
CA HIS A 655 -8.86 -16.09 21.48
C HIS A 655 -7.53 -16.49 20.83
N GLN A 656 -6.43 -15.83 21.24
CA GLN A 656 -5.08 -16.18 20.79
C GLN A 656 -4.28 -16.77 21.96
N ASP A 657 -3.97 -18.03 21.83
CA ASP A 657 -3.22 -18.85 22.79
C ASP A 657 -2.00 -19.55 22.17
N ARG A 658 -1.78 -19.34 20.86
CA ARG A 658 -0.55 -19.77 20.17
C ARG A 658 0.49 -18.67 20.34
N LEU A 659 1.36 -18.82 21.31
CA LEU A 659 2.21 -17.76 21.84
C LEU A 659 3.69 -18.04 21.57
N PHE A 660 4.41 -17.00 21.23
CA PHE A 660 5.87 -16.98 21.36
C PHE A 660 6.24 -16.91 22.86
N PRO A 661 7.43 -17.38 23.31
CA PRO A 661 7.78 -17.47 24.73
C PRO A 661 7.65 -16.15 25.54
N THR A 662 7.76 -14.99 24.90
CA THR A 662 7.62 -13.68 25.55
C THR A 662 6.21 -13.10 25.53
N GLU A 663 5.22 -13.83 25.00
CA GLU A 663 3.86 -13.33 24.83
C GLU A 663 2.88 -13.90 25.87
N THR A 664 1.84 -13.13 26.10
CA THR A 664 0.69 -13.51 26.92
C THR A 664 -0.55 -13.79 26.04
N PRO A 665 -1.49 -14.63 26.49
CA PRO A 665 -2.72 -14.89 25.75
C PRO A 665 -3.59 -13.64 25.64
N THR A 666 -4.39 -13.58 24.58
CA THR A 666 -5.31 -12.46 24.36
C THR A 666 -6.72 -12.99 24.16
N ALA A 667 -7.66 -12.49 24.95
CA ALA A 667 -9.07 -12.89 24.85
C ALA A 667 -9.67 -12.52 23.49
N GLY A 668 -10.58 -13.38 23.00
CA GLY A 668 -11.38 -13.08 21.81
C GLY A 668 -12.40 -11.97 22.08
N TYR A 669 -12.88 -11.33 21.00
CA TYR A 669 -13.84 -10.23 21.10
C TYR A 669 -14.82 -10.19 19.93
N ALA A 670 -15.90 -9.43 20.12
CA ALA A 670 -16.83 -9.02 19.07
C ALA A 670 -17.19 -7.55 19.29
N VAL A 671 -16.99 -6.72 18.27
CA VAL A 671 -17.22 -5.27 18.30
C VAL A 671 -18.18 -4.89 17.20
N ALA A 672 -19.24 -4.13 17.58
CA ALA A 672 -20.23 -3.64 16.65
C ALA A 672 -19.93 -2.20 16.23
N ASN A 673 -19.99 -1.94 14.93
CA ASN A 673 -19.78 -0.63 14.31
C ASN A 673 -20.98 -0.26 13.42
N LEU A 674 -21.19 1.03 13.23
CA LEU A 674 -22.12 1.55 12.22
C LEU A 674 -21.44 2.68 11.46
N SER A 675 -21.18 2.46 10.20
CA SER A 675 -20.65 3.50 9.31
C SER A 675 -21.67 3.87 8.24
N GLY A 676 -21.50 5.04 7.65
CA GLY A 676 -22.33 5.46 6.53
C GLY A 676 -21.78 6.69 5.83
N SER A 677 -22.36 6.99 4.67
CA SER A 677 -22.07 8.20 3.92
C SER A 677 -23.30 8.69 3.16
N TYR A 678 -23.36 10.00 2.97
CA TYR A 678 -24.35 10.66 2.15
C TYR A 678 -23.68 11.57 1.12
N LEU A 679 -24.03 11.39 -0.15
CA LEU A 679 -23.53 12.15 -1.27
C LEU A 679 -24.55 13.19 -1.73
N ILE A 680 -24.13 14.46 -1.82
CA ILE A 680 -24.89 15.52 -2.51
C ILE A 680 -24.09 15.86 -3.78
N ALA A 681 -24.66 15.52 -4.94
CA ALA A 681 -24.05 15.77 -6.23
C ALA A 681 -24.65 17.03 -6.85
N GLU A 682 -23.79 17.96 -7.22
CA GLU A 682 -24.11 19.18 -8.00
C GLU A 682 -23.34 19.15 -9.33
N ASN A 683 -23.61 20.11 -10.21
CA ASN A 683 -22.77 20.26 -11.38
C ASN A 683 -21.36 20.68 -10.94
N HIS A 684 -20.34 19.91 -11.35
CA HIS A 684 -18.92 20.16 -11.04
C HIS A 684 -18.56 20.18 -9.54
N ARG A 685 -19.45 19.67 -8.64
CA ARG A 685 -19.22 19.59 -7.20
C ARG A 685 -19.83 18.34 -6.58
N ALA A 686 -19.16 17.83 -5.60
CA ALA A 686 -19.68 16.74 -4.78
C ALA A 686 -19.42 17.01 -3.29
N HIS A 687 -20.47 16.93 -2.46
CA HIS A 687 -20.35 17.00 -1.02
C HIS A 687 -20.56 15.60 -0.45
N ILE A 688 -19.61 15.13 0.34
CA ILE A 688 -19.65 13.81 0.96
C ILE A 688 -19.66 14.02 2.47
N ILE A 689 -20.71 13.57 3.13
CA ILE A 689 -20.77 13.50 4.58
C ILE A 689 -20.60 12.04 4.95
N ALA A 690 -19.56 11.70 5.68
CA ALA A 690 -19.30 10.35 6.15
C ALA A 690 -19.27 10.31 7.67
N PHE A 691 -19.75 9.22 8.26
CA PHE A 691 -19.71 9.01 9.69
C PHE A 691 -19.34 7.56 10.03
N ASN A 692 -18.80 7.39 11.22
CA ASN A 692 -18.49 6.08 11.78
C ASN A 692 -18.71 6.11 13.29
N PHE A 693 -19.67 5.33 13.76
CA PHE A 693 -19.86 5.03 15.16
C PHE A 693 -19.20 3.68 15.45
N PHE A 694 -18.03 3.71 16.04
CA PHE A 694 -17.21 2.52 16.32
C PHE A 694 -17.35 2.07 17.77
N ASN A 695 -17.14 0.76 17.98
CA ASN A 695 -17.27 0.09 19.27
C ASN A 695 -18.56 0.50 20.03
N MET A 696 -19.71 0.38 19.36
CA MET A 696 -21.00 0.84 19.89
C MET A 696 -21.33 0.24 21.25
N GLY A 697 -20.91 -1.00 21.51
CA GLY A 697 -21.11 -1.71 22.76
C GLY A 697 -20.17 -1.30 23.89
N ASP A 698 -19.20 -0.41 23.63
CA ASP A 698 -18.11 -0.10 24.58
C ASP A 698 -17.38 -1.34 25.08
N THR A 699 -17.18 -2.29 24.17
CA THR A 699 -16.55 -3.56 24.46
C THR A 699 -15.06 -3.35 24.83
N LEU A 700 -14.66 -3.88 25.96
CA LEU A 700 -13.23 -3.96 26.32
C LEU A 700 -12.55 -5.04 25.48
N TYR A 701 -11.63 -4.68 24.63
CA TYR A 701 -10.88 -5.63 23.82
C TYR A 701 -9.44 -5.21 23.61
N ARG A 702 -8.58 -6.17 23.30
CA ARG A 702 -7.16 -5.98 23.10
C ARG A 702 -6.72 -6.52 21.75
N ASN A 703 -5.84 -5.79 21.09
CA ASN A 703 -5.15 -6.26 19.90
C ASN A 703 -3.95 -7.12 20.30
N HIS A 704 -3.91 -8.39 19.89
CA HIS A 704 -2.81 -9.30 20.21
C HIS A 704 -1.45 -8.79 19.72
N LEU A 705 -1.42 -8.04 18.62
CA LEU A 705 -0.21 -7.51 18.01
C LEU A 705 0.28 -6.20 18.65
N SER A 706 -0.46 -5.64 19.60
CA SER A 706 -0.01 -4.45 20.35
C SER A 706 1.07 -4.83 21.33
N PHE A 707 2.16 -4.06 21.37
CA PHE A 707 3.23 -4.22 22.34
C PHE A 707 2.78 -3.88 23.78
N ILE A 708 1.79 -3.02 23.90
CA ILE A 708 1.30 -2.45 25.15
C ILE A 708 -0.11 -2.99 25.53
N LYS A 709 -0.51 -4.12 24.97
CA LYS A 709 -1.86 -4.67 25.15
C LYS A 709 -2.23 -4.93 26.63
N GLU A 710 -1.27 -5.14 27.48
CA GLU A 710 -1.52 -5.49 28.89
C GLU A 710 -2.17 -4.33 29.66
N PHE A 711 -1.68 -3.11 29.43
CA PHE A 711 -2.19 -1.91 30.10
C PHE A 711 -3.00 -0.96 29.17
N ALA A 712 -2.82 -1.04 27.85
CA ALA A 712 -3.48 -0.19 26.87
C ALA A 712 -4.41 -1.01 25.94
N PRO A 713 -5.70 -1.20 26.31
CA PRO A 713 -6.71 -1.77 25.41
C PRO A 713 -6.97 -0.88 24.22
N GLU A 714 -7.67 -1.42 23.23
CA GLU A 714 -8.16 -0.64 22.07
C GLU A 714 -9.22 0.39 22.49
N MET A 715 -9.46 1.36 21.60
CA MET A 715 -10.41 2.46 21.84
C MET A 715 -11.80 1.96 22.26
N GLY A 716 -12.38 2.56 23.28
CA GLY A 716 -13.78 2.44 23.65
C GLY A 716 -14.72 3.01 22.58
N ARG A 717 -15.99 3.17 22.89
CA ARG A 717 -16.95 3.73 21.94
C ARG A 717 -16.59 5.14 21.50
N GLY A 718 -16.86 5.45 20.24
CA GLY A 718 -16.64 6.77 19.69
C GLY A 718 -17.45 7.03 18.43
N PHE A 719 -17.55 8.31 18.10
CA PHE A 719 -18.20 8.78 16.88
C PHE A 719 -17.22 9.64 16.08
N ARG A 720 -17.10 9.36 14.79
CA ARG A 720 -16.33 10.13 13.82
C ARG A 720 -17.26 10.74 12.79
N LEU A 721 -17.00 11.98 12.42
CA LEU A 721 -17.71 12.69 11.35
C LEU A 721 -16.68 13.32 10.42
N THR A 722 -16.90 13.14 9.13
CA THR A 722 -16.07 13.73 8.09
C THR A 722 -16.95 14.39 7.04
N TYR A 723 -16.56 15.59 6.63
CA TYR A 723 -17.16 16.28 5.51
C TYR A 723 -16.09 16.51 4.46
N THR A 724 -16.38 16.12 3.22
CA THR A 724 -15.52 16.38 2.06
C THR A 724 -16.29 17.12 0.99
N LEU A 725 -15.75 18.24 0.55
CA LEU A 725 -16.14 18.95 -0.66
C LEU A 725 -15.13 18.64 -1.75
N ARG A 726 -15.61 18.28 -2.93
CA ARG A 726 -14.81 18.17 -4.16
C ARG A 726 -15.37 19.07 -5.23
N PHE A 727 -14.49 19.64 -6.03
CA PHE A 727 -14.84 20.36 -7.24
C PHE A 727 -13.87 19.96 -8.35
N PHE A 728 -14.40 19.77 -9.52
CA PHE A 728 -13.72 19.26 -10.71
C PHE A 728 -14.23 19.96 -11.97
#